data_3d7ef37dd354866fc05a6e92fb8bb5f8
#
_entry.id   3d7ef37dd354866fc05a6e92fb8bb5f8
#
_cell.length_a   1.000
_cell.length_b   1.000
_cell.length_c   1.000
_cell.angle_alpha   90.00
_cell.angle_beta   90.00
_cell.angle_gamma   90.00
#
_symmetry.space_group_name_H-M   'P 1'
#
loop_
_entity.id
_entity.type
_entity.pdbx_description
1 polymer ?
#
loop_
_entity_poly.entity_id
_entity_poly.type
_entity_poly.pdbx_seq_one_letter_code
_entity_poly.pdbx_strand_id
1 'polypeptide(L)'
;MYINVLTQIGAKAVDQNYIYSVPKELISKIKVGIRVKISFGKMILEGFVTKINPDINYDKTKIKDILDIVDDTPVLNKEMLLLGKDMSNKLLCSLVSSYQVMLPKALKAEINTNIKIKYNKYLKRLKSIEEIDEYIKNCKYESQINILCKLKEGDILITKMTSSINTIIKYGFAKIVMEEEKRYNYTGSHNYKKVELTDKQKEVASRVINSFGTSKTFLLYGVTGSGKTEVYMNIIEKTINNGKNAIMLVPEISLTPQIVGKFISRFGNIISVLHSKLSDTERYDEYRKITEGKSKIVIGTRSAIFVPFNNIGVIIIDEEHTSSYKQENHPRYNAKNIAIWRSNYHKCPVLLGSATPSLESMARAGNKVYELLTLTTRVGSSTLPKVQIVDMKEEVKKGNFILSSILKEKIKEKLAKNEQVILLLNRRGYSSVITCRDCGYTLKCPNCDITYTYHKSSNNLKCHYCGKSVPLNNKCPKCGGENVKDYGLGTEKLEEELHKLYDAKIVRMDVDTTSKKGQHEKIIEDFGSHKYDILIGTQMIAKGLDFPLVTLVGVVSADSSLMVPDFRAGENTFQLLSQVSGRAGRSTSPGEVIIQTYNKEHYSIELSSRHDYISFYKEEMQIRKMLKYSPYYYMTLISITSKDYNIGFEEAG
;
A
#
# COMPACT_ATOMS: atom_id res chain seq x y z
N MET A 1 25.41 -18.90 31.67
CA MET A 1 24.00 -18.65 31.25
C MET A 1 23.81 -19.21 29.87
N TYR A 2 22.67 -19.88 29.61
CA TYR A 2 22.38 -20.46 28.31
C TYR A 2 21.19 -19.74 27.68
N ILE A 3 21.15 -19.68 26.34
CA ILE A 3 20.08 -19.03 25.57
C ILE A 3 19.69 -19.87 24.37
N ASN A 4 18.42 -19.78 23.96
CA ASN A 4 17.95 -20.28 22.69
C ASN A 4 18.11 -19.20 21.61
N VAL A 5 18.74 -19.55 20.51
CA VAL A 5 18.93 -18.66 19.35
C VAL A 5 18.27 -19.28 18.12
N LEU A 6 17.39 -18.51 17.50
CA LEU A 6 16.82 -18.82 16.19
C LEU A 6 17.70 -18.18 15.11
N THR A 7 18.30 -19.00 14.24
CA THR A 7 19.25 -18.53 13.23
C THR A 7 18.55 -17.80 12.07
N GLN A 8 19.32 -17.03 11.29
CA GLN A 8 18.82 -16.33 10.09
C GLN A 8 18.39 -17.27 8.94
N ILE A 9 18.69 -18.58 9.02
CA ILE A 9 18.43 -19.52 7.93
C ILE A 9 16.97 -20.00 7.99
N GLY A 10 16.20 -19.68 6.95
CA GLY A 10 14.78 -20.04 6.84
C GLY A 10 14.49 -21.44 6.30
N ALA A 11 15.49 -22.27 6.05
CA ALA A 11 15.29 -23.62 5.59
C ALA A 11 14.64 -24.49 6.68
N LYS A 12 13.60 -25.23 6.36
CA LYS A 12 12.78 -26.02 7.31
C LYS A 12 13.64 -26.95 8.21
N ALA A 13 14.69 -27.54 7.66
CA ALA A 13 15.58 -28.44 8.39
C ALA A 13 16.36 -27.76 9.53
N VAL A 14 16.55 -26.46 9.48
CA VAL A 14 17.31 -25.66 10.46
C VAL A 14 16.49 -24.55 11.12
N ASP A 15 15.20 -24.49 10.85
CA ASP A 15 14.25 -23.54 11.47
C ASP A 15 13.86 -24.04 12.87
N GLN A 16 14.86 -24.14 13.73
CA GLN A 16 14.73 -24.53 15.13
C GLN A 16 15.62 -23.69 16.01
N ASN A 17 15.36 -23.71 17.32
CA ASN A 17 16.19 -23.04 18.30
C ASN A 17 17.45 -23.87 18.59
N TYR A 18 18.60 -23.22 18.56
CA TYR A 18 19.88 -23.78 18.95
C TYR A 18 20.32 -23.19 20.31
N ILE A 19 20.89 -24.00 21.16
CA ILE A 19 21.36 -23.54 22.49
C ILE A 19 22.81 -23.06 22.37
N TYR A 20 23.04 -21.85 22.89
CA TYR A 20 24.37 -21.24 23.03
C TYR A 20 24.61 -20.84 24.47
N SER A 21 25.87 -20.84 24.91
CA SER A 21 26.31 -20.24 26.17
C SER A 21 26.61 -18.74 25.96
N VAL A 22 26.50 -18.00 27.05
CA VAL A 22 26.75 -16.55 27.04
C VAL A 22 28.01 -16.28 27.88
N PRO A 23 29.07 -15.66 27.29
CA PRO A 23 30.24 -15.20 28.00
C PRO A 23 29.87 -14.29 29.17
N LYS A 24 30.65 -14.36 30.28
CA LYS A 24 30.31 -13.63 31.53
C LYS A 24 30.12 -12.12 31.30
N GLU A 25 30.92 -11.54 30.44
CA GLU A 25 30.91 -10.10 30.13
C GLU A 25 29.63 -9.65 29.39
N LEU A 26 28.96 -10.58 28.71
CA LEU A 26 27.76 -10.28 27.89
C LEU A 26 26.44 -10.58 28.64
N ILE A 27 26.50 -11.26 29.78
CA ILE A 27 25.29 -11.72 30.50
C ILE A 27 24.34 -10.56 30.85
N SER A 28 24.88 -9.43 31.28
CA SER A 28 24.06 -8.26 31.67
C SER A 28 23.32 -7.60 30.53
N LYS A 29 23.76 -7.83 29.29
CA LYS A 29 23.20 -7.22 28.08
C LYS A 29 22.20 -8.13 27.36
N ILE A 30 22.19 -9.43 27.69
CA ILE A 30 21.31 -10.39 27.02
C ILE A 30 19.84 -10.18 27.43
N LYS A 31 18.99 -10.06 26.42
CA LYS A 31 17.53 -9.98 26.56
C LYS A 31 16.86 -10.80 25.46
N VAL A 32 15.65 -11.29 25.73
CA VAL A 32 14.83 -11.96 24.70
C VAL A 32 14.48 -10.96 23.61
N GLY A 33 14.59 -11.37 22.34
CA GLY A 33 14.32 -10.53 21.17
C GLY A 33 15.51 -9.72 20.65
N ILE A 34 16.69 -9.83 21.29
CA ILE A 34 17.95 -9.20 20.82
C ILE A 34 18.60 -10.08 19.75
N ARG A 35 19.38 -9.47 18.83
CA ARG A 35 20.22 -10.23 17.89
C ARG A 35 21.59 -10.51 18.48
N VAL A 36 22.09 -11.70 18.18
CA VAL A 36 23.42 -12.15 18.57
C VAL A 36 24.17 -12.72 17.36
N LYS A 37 25.50 -12.61 17.37
CA LYS A 37 26.37 -13.28 16.40
C LYS A 37 26.76 -14.64 16.98
N ILE A 38 26.66 -15.65 16.16
CA ILE A 38 26.94 -17.06 16.55
C ILE A 38 27.82 -17.74 15.50
N SER A 39 28.57 -18.75 15.94
CA SER A 39 29.23 -19.68 15.01
C SER A 39 28.28 -20.84 14.72
N PHE A 40 27.97 -21.07 13.43
CA PHE A 40 27.13 -22.18 12.97
C PHE A 40 27.86 -23.00 11.92
N GLY A 41 28.34 -24.16 12.31
CA GLY A 41 29.30 -24.92 11.51
C GLY A 41 30.60 -24.11 11.30
N LYS A 42 30.93 -23.84 10.04
CA LYS A 42 32.07 -22.99 9.62
C LYS A 42 31.68 -21.53 9.34
N MET A 43 30.39 -21.18 9.46
CA MET A 43 29.86 -19.85 9.15
C MET A 43 29.65 -19.03 10.42
N ILE A 44 29.78 -17.72 10.31
CA ILE A 44 29.28 -16.77 11.30
C ILE A 44 27.91 -16.33 10.83
N LEU A 45 26.90 -16.42 11.70
CA LEU A 45 25.52 -16.04 11.42
C LEU A 45 25.00 -15.08 12.49
N GLU A 46 23.92 -14.38 12.18
CA GLU A 46 23.11 -13.69 13.17
C GLU A 46 21.86 -14.50 13.51
N GLY A 47 21.35 -14.33 14.72
CA GLY A 47 20.13 -14.98 15.18
C GLY A 47 19.44 -14.18 16.27
N PHE A 48 18.16 -14.47 16.50
CA PHE A 48 17.35 -13.86 17.55
C PHE A 48 17.35 -14.70 18.81
N VAL A 49 17.57 -14.09 19.96
CA VAL A 49 17.40 -14.75 21.28
C VAL A 49 15.91 -14.93 21.53
N THR A 50 15.46 -16.17 21.64
CA THR A 50 14.04 -16.51 21.83
C THR A 50 13.69 -16.93 23.24
N LYS A 51 14.62 -17.49 24.01
CA LYS A 51 14.44 -17.90 25.41
C LYS A 51 15.77 -17.78 26.14
N ILE A 52 15.72 -17.36 27.42
CA ILE A 52 16.84 -17.34 28.34
C ILE A 52 16.68 -18.54 29.29
N ASN A 53 17.78 -19.20 29.64
CA ASN A 53 17.84 -20.41 30.46
C ASN A 53 16.84 -21.49 29.97
N PRO A 54 17.00 -21.98 28.74
CA PRO A 54 16.18 -23.10 28.25
C PRO A 54 16.57 -24.41 28.95
N ASP A 55 15.66 -25.39 28.92
CA ASP A 55 15.96 -26.74 29.33
C ASP A 55 16.99 -27.37 28.38
N ILE A 56 18.02 -28.01 28.92
CA ILE A 56 19.12 -28.56 28.12
C ILE A 56 19.04 -30.08 28.18
N ASN A 57 18.72 -30.68 27.02
CA ASN A 57 18.53 -32.12 26.86
C ASN A 57 19.73 -32.83 26.21
N TYR A 58 20.88 -32.17 26.09
CA TYR A 58 22.07 -32.73 25.48
C TYR A 58 23.37 -32.28 26.20
N ASP A 59 24.49 -32.85 25.79
CA ASP A 59 25.80 -32.65 26.43
C ASP A 59 26.23 -31.16 26.39
N LYS A 60 26.39 -30.60 27.61
CA LYS A 60 26.76 -29.18 27.78
C LYS A 60 28.15 -28.83 27.26
N THR A 61 29.05 -29.83 27.13
CA THR A 61 30.40 -29.61 26.59
C THR A 61 30.43 -29.26 25.10
N LYS A 62 29.36 -29.60 24.37
CA LYS A 62 29.20 -29.28 22.95
C LYS A 62 28.57 -27.93 22.68
N ILE A 63 28.13 -27.22 23.71
CA ILE A 63 27.49 -25.91 23.58
C ILE A 63 28.56 -24.86 23.34
N LYS A 64 28.46 -24.14 22.20
CA LYS A 64 29.37 -23.04 21.85
C LYS A 64 28.90 -21.74 22.49
N ASP A 65 29.85 -20.83 22.70
CA ASP A 65 29.57 -19.46 23.11
C ASP A 65 29.02 -18.63 21.95
N ILE A 66 28.17 -17.64 22.26
CA ILE A 66 27.88 -16.56 21.30
C ILE A 66 29.14 -15.73 21.10
N LEU A 67 29.28 -15.16 19.89
CA LEU A 67 30.45 -14.35 19.53
C LEU A 67 30.30 -12.91 20.00
N ASP A 68 29.10 -12.32 19.84
CA ASP A 68 28.82 -10.92 20.17
C ASP A 68 27.30 -10.65 20.24
N ILE A 69 26.96 -9.49 20.79
CA ILE A 69 25.60 -8.94 20.79
C ILE A 69 25.54 -7.82 19.73
N VAL A 70 24.52 -7.84 18.88
CA VAL A 70 24.37 -6.89 17.77
C VAL A 70 23.64 -5.62 18.19
N ASP A 71 22.67 -5.73 19.09
CA ASP A 71 21.76 -4.64 19.46
C ASP A 71 21.87 -4.29 20.94
N ASP A 72 21.66 -3.02 21.29
CA ASP A 72 21.60 -2.55 22.68
C ASP A 72 20.22 -2.84 23.32
N THR A 73 19.19 -2.92 22.50
CA THR A 73 17.79 -3.15 22.91
C THR A 73 17.12 -4.23 22.06
N PRO A 74 16.16 -4.97 22.60
CA PRO A 74 15.43 -5.97 21.82
C PRO A 74 14.76 -5.40 20.56
N VAL A 75 15.05 -6.00 19.41
CA VAL A 75 14.42 -5.64 18.13
C VAL A 75 13.05 -6.33 17.95
N LEU A 76 12.86 -7.48 18.64
CA LEU A 76 11.57 -8.17 18.72
C LEU A 76 11.03 -8.01 20.14
N ASN A 77 9.94 -7.27 20.30
CA ASN A 77 9.24 -7.17 21.57
C ASN A 77 8.37 -8.42 21.85
N LYS A 78 7.76 -8.50 23.03
CA LYS A 78 6.92 -9.64 23.44
C LYS A 78 5.76 -9.89 22.46
N GLU A 79 5.11 -8.83 21.98
CA GLU A 79 4.03 -8.92 20.99
C GLU A 79 4.52 -9.56 19.69
N MET A 80 5.65 -9.08 19.15
CA MET A 80 6.21 -9.56 17.88
C MET A 80 6.64 -11.04 17.98
N LEU A 81 7.18 -11.45 19.12
CA LEU A 81 7.52 -12.86 19.36
C LEU A 81 6.28 -13.77 19.35
N LEU A 82 5.18 -13.33 19.97
CA LEU A 82 3.91 -14.06 19.97
C LEU A 82 3.26 -14.07 18.57
N LEU A 83 3.20 -12.91 17.93
CA LEU A 83 2.65 -12.76 16.58
C LEU A 83 3.42 -13.61 15.57
N GLY A 84 4.74 -13.61 15.61
CA GLY A 84 5.57 -14.40 14.70
C GLY A 84 5.33 -15.91 14.84
N LYS A 85 5.14 -16.41 16.05
CA LYS A 85 4.76 -17.82 16.28
C LYS A 85 3.38 -18.13 15.70
N ASP A 86 2.38 -17.26 15.93
CA ASP A 86 1.04 -17.43 15.36
C ASP A 86 1.06 -17.40 13.84
N MET A 87 1.83 -16.46 13.25
CA MET A 87 2.03 -16.37 11.81
C MET A 87 2.70 -17.63 11.23
N SER A 88 3.78 -18.09 11.86
CA SER A 88 4.51 -19.30 11.42
C SER A 88 3.57 -20.51 11.35
N ASN A 89 2.76 -20.72 12.40
CA ASN A 89 1.81 -21.82 12.46
C ASN A 89 0.68 -21.70 11.43
N LYS A 90 0.06 -20.51 11.31
CA LYS A 90 -1.10 -20.29 10.43
C LYS A 90 -0.74 -20.20 8.95
N LEU A 91 0.45 -19.70 8.63
CA LEU A 91 0.90 -19.49 7.26
C LEU A 91 1.85 -20.58 6.77
N LEU A 92 2.15 -21.59 7.60
CA LEU A 92 3.04 -22.71 7.31
C LEU A 92 4.40 -22.25 6.77
N CYS A 93 4.96 -21.21 7.39
CA CYS A 93 6.26 -20.65 7.04
C CYS A 93 7.27 -20.78 8.18
N SER A 94 8.57 -20.61 7.90
CA SER A 94 9.59 -20.65 8.92
C SER A 94 9.38 -19.53 9.96
N LEU A 95 9.71 -19.81 11.21
CA LEU A 95 9.57 -18.86 12.30
C LEU A 95 10.47 -17.62 12.09
N VAL A 96 11.68 -17.84 11.58
CA VAL A 96 12.59 -16.73 11.28
C VAL A 96 12.04 -15.83 10.19
N SER A 97 11.39 -16.39 9.14
CA SER A 97 10.75 -15.57 8.10
C SER A 97 9.60 -14.71 8.66
N SER A 98 8.85 -15.27 9.62
CA SER A 98 7.80 -14.52 10.33
C SER A 98 8.35 -13.35 11.14
N TYR A 99 9.51 -13.51 11.78
CA TYR A 99 10.17 -12.42 12.51
C TYR A 99 10.77 -11.38 11.57
N GLN A 100 11.47 -11.82 10.55
CA GLN A 100 12.14 -10.91 9.60
C GLN A 100 11.19 -10.02 8.80
N VAL A 101 9.99 -10.50 8.47
CA VAL A 101 9.02 -9.67 7.72
C VAL A 101 8.49 -8.50 8.53
N MET A 102 8.54 -8.58 9.86
CA MET A 102 8.10 -7.52 10.78
C MET A 102 9.14 -6.41 10.96
N LEU A 103 10.38 -6.63 10.55
CA LEU A 103 11.51 -5.74 10.80
C LEU A 103 11.95 -5.00 9.54
N PRO A 104 12.43 -3.75 9.67
CA PRO A 104 13.17 -3.10 8.60
C PRO A 104 14.48 -3.85 8.34
N LYS A 105 15.02 -3.74 7.14
CA LYS A 105 16.23 -4.49 6.72
C LYS A 105 17.41 -4.34 7.68
N ALA A 106 17.61 -3.15 8.22
CA ALA A 106 18.68 -2.86 9.19
C ALA A 106 18.59 -3.66 10.49
N LEU A 107 17.40 -4.15 10.85
CA LEU A 107 17.14 -4.89 12.08
C LEU A 107 16.88 -6.39 11.85
N LYS A 108 16.97 -6.85 10.61
CA LYS A 108 16.91 -8.29 10.30
C LYS A 108 18.18 -8.98 10.75
N ALA A 109 18.08 -10.26 11.06
CA ALA A 109 19.25 -11.11 11.31
C ALA A 109 19.94 -11.41 9.96
N GLU A 110 20.76 -10.49 9.49
CA GLU A 110 21.54 -10.56 8.24
C GLU A 110 22.88 -9.89 8.46
N ILE A 111 23.98 -10.54 8.07
CA ILE A 111 25.33 -9.98 8.24
C ILE A 111 25.49 -8.72 7.40
N ASN A 112 26.11 -7.67 7.96
CA ASN A 112 26.42 -6.39 7.30
C ASN A 112 25.25 -5.44 6.99
N THR A 113 24.17 -5.48 7.75
CA THR A 113 23.04 -4.54 7.58
C THR A 113 23.13 -3.27 8.45
N ASN A 114 24.25 -3.02 9.13
CA ASN A 114 24.39 -1.90 10.07
C ASN A 114 24.24 -0.54 9.40
N ILE A 115 23.13 0.14 9.65
CA ILE A 115 22.87 1.51 9.21
C ILE A 115 23.32 2.45 10.35
N LYS A 116 24.32 3.31 10.05
CA LYS A 116 24.78 4.33 11.00
C LYS A 116 23.85 5.55 10.96
N ILE A 117 23.57 6.09 12.15
CA ILE A 117 22.86 7.36 12.27
C ILE A 117 23.79 8.47 11.77
N LYS A 118 23.27 9.32 10.92
CA LYS A 118 24.02 10.47 10.41
C LYS A 118 23.63 11.71 11.23
N TYR A 119 24.63 12.41 11.71
CA TYR A 119 24.44 13.65 12.47
C TYR A 119 24.98 14.83 11.67
N ASN A 120 24.21 15.89 11.61
CA ASN A 120 24.63 17.19 11.14
C ASN A 120 25.08 18.05 12.32
N LYS A 121 26.12 18.87 12.11
CA LYS A 121 26.60 19.82 13.11
C LYS A 121 25.95 21.17 12.87
N TYR A 122 25.23 21.66 13.86
CA TYR A 122 24.64 23.00 13.82
C TYR A 122 25.34 23.92 14.80
N LEU A 123 25.57 25.15 14.36
CA LEU A 123 26.00 26.22 15.23
C LEU A 123 24.76 26.91 15.77
N LYS A 124 24.51 26.78 17.07
CA LYS A 124 23.35 27.36 17.74
C LYS A 124 23.74 28.53 18.60
N ARG A 125 22.94 29.58 18.54
CA ARG A 125 23.11 30.79 19.30
C ARG A 125 22.98 30.54 20.81
N LEU A 126 23.83 31.14 21.60
CA LEU A 126 23.79 31.13 23.06
C LEU A 126 23.45 32.51 23.65
N LYS A 127 23.92 33.60 22.97
CA LYS A 127 23.72 35.00 23.46
C LYS A 127 22.50 35.64 22.80
N SER A 128 22.01 36.72 23.44
CA SER A 128 20.88 37.49 22.90
C SER A 128 21.24 38.20 21.59
N ILE A 129 20.25 38.70 20.87
CA ILE A 129 20.46 39.45 19.63
C ILE A 129 21.19 40.76 19.94
N GLU A 130 20.85 41.40 21.04
CA GLU A 130 21.42 42.67 21.51
C GLU A 130 22.93 42.53 21.80
N GLU A 131 23.34 41.46 22.49
CA GLU A 131 24.75 41.17 22.76
C GLU A 131 25.54 40.88 21.48
N ILE A 132 24.91 40.23 20.51
CA ILE A 132 25.53 39.98 19.19
C ILE A 132 25.71 41.29 18.42
N ASP A 133 24.71 42.20 18.45
CA ASP A 133 24.75 43.48 17.77
C ASP A 133 25.80 44.40 18.38
N GLU A 134 25.98 44.39 19.68
CA GLU A 134 27.03 45.14 20.39
C GLU A 134 28.44 44.64 19.99
N TYR A 135 28.60 43.31 19.91
CA TYR A 135 29.86 42.74 19.46
C TYR A 135 30.19 43.07 17.98
N ILE A 136 29.17 43.00 17.10
CA ILE A 136 29.33 43.29 15.65
C ILE A 136 29.80 44.74 15.43
N LYS A 137 29.34 45.71 16.20
CA LYS A 137 29.78 47.14 16.11
C LYS A 137 31.27 47.30 16.29
N ASN A 138 31.89 46.44 17.11
CA ASN A 138 33.32 46.56 17.46
C ASN A 138 34.16 45.46 16.74
N CYS A 139 33.57 44.61 15.96
CA CYS A 139 34.26 43.50 15.28
C CYS A 139 34.86 43.93 13.95
N LYS A 140 36.17 43.72 13.79
CA LYS A 140 36.90 44.03 12.54
C LYS A 140 36.91 42.92 11.49
N TYR A 141 36.41 41.73 11.84
CA TYR A 141 36.47 40.52 11.00
C TYR A 141 35.17 40.24 10.29
N GLU A 142 35.07 40.56 9.03
CA GLU A 142 33.89 40.40 8.19
C GLU A 142 33.33 38.98 8.21
N SER A 143 34.18 37.95 8.25
CA SER A 143 33.79 36.54 8.30
C SER A 143 33.05 36.18 9.61
N GLN A 144 33.43 36.80 10.74
CA GLN A 144 32.71 36.60 12.02
C GLN A 144 31.38 37.36 12.02
N ILE A 145 31.35 38.59 11.49
CA ILE A 145 30.12 39.38 11.33
C ILE A 145 29.10 38.60 10.50
N ASN A 146 29.49 38.06 9.36
CA ASN A 146 28.59 37.29 8.48
C ASN A 146 28.03 36.07 9.16
N ILE A 147 28.80 35.33 9.97
CA ILE A 147 28.30 34.16 10.73
C ILE A 147 27.36 34.62 11.83
N LEU A 148 27.69 35.69 12.57
CA LEU A 148 26.81 36.21 13.66
C LEU A 148 25.51 36.78 13.11
N CYS A 149 25.51 37.44 11.97
CA CYS A 149 24.32 37.89 11.28
C CYS A 149 23.40 36.71 10.92
N LYS A 150 23.94 35.65 10.33
CA LYS A 150 23.18 34.43 10.04
C LYS A 150 22.67 33.75 11.30
N LEU A 151 23.42 33.74 12.40
CA LEU A 151 23.00 33.20 13.69
C LEU A 151 21.82 33.94 14.32
N LYS A 152 21.62 35.23 13.97
CA LYS A 152 20.42 35.99 14.40
C LYS A 152 19.16 35.49 13.71
N GLU A 153 19.30 35.02 12.45
CA GLU A 153 18.18 34.50 11.64
C GLU A 153 17.83 33.06 12.00
N GLY A 154 18.82 32.27 12.49
CA GLY A 154 18.60 30.87 12.88
C GLY A 154 19.86 30.05 13.06
N ASP A 155 19.67 28.74 13.26
CA ASP A 155 20.77 27.78 13.41
C ASP A 155 21.52 27.58 12.08
N ILE A 156 22.84 27.53 12.12
CA ILE A 156 23.69 27.40 10.91
C ILE A 156 24.20 25.97 10.78
N LEU A 157 23.93 25.32 9.66
CA LEU A 157 24.52 24.03 9.32
C LEU A 157 26.03 24.19 9.05
N ILE A 158 26.85 23.49 9.81
CA ILE A 158 28.32 23.50 9.67
C ILE A 158 28.73 22.40 8.69
N THR A 159 29.10 22.78 7.48
CA THR A 159 29.68 21.85 6.49
C THR A 159 31.20 21.72 6.64
N LYS A 160 31.87 22.82 7.10
CA LYS A 160 33.32 22.87 7.33
C LYS A 160 33.62 23.77 8.52
N MET A 161 34.48 23.31 9.43
CA MET A 161 34.98 24.13 10.54
C MET A 161 35.92 25.20 10.03
N THR A 162 35.68 26.46 10.47
CA THR A 162 36.54 27.61 10.13
C THR A 162 37.10 28.23 11.41
N SER A 163 38.19 28.98 11.30
CA SER A 163 38.76 29.75 12.44
C SER A 163 37.74 30.71 13.05
N SER A 164 36.93 31.34 12.22
CA SER A 164 35.87 32.27 12.63
C SER A 164 34.80 31.59 13.49
N ILE A 165 34.36 30.36 13.12
CA ILE A 165 33.43 29.55 13.91
C ILE A 165 34.03 29.21 15.28
N ASN A 166 35.31 28.79 15.31
CA ASN A 166 36.01 28.47 16.55
C ASN A 166 36.12 29.70 17.48
N THR A 167 36.37 30.88 16.92
CA THR A 167 36.43 32.13 17.68
C THR A 167 35.09 32.51 18.27
N ILE A 168 34.02 32.40 17.50
CA ILE A 168 32.63 32.66 17.95
C ILE A 168 32.25 31.72 19.11
N ILE A 169 32.63 30.45 19.02
CA ILE A 169 32.41 29.45 20.08
C ILE A 169 33.24 29.80 21.31
N LYS A 170 34.53 30.15 21.14
CA LYS A 170 35.43 30.51 22.24
C LYS A 170 34.91 31.74 23.01
N TYR A 171 34.31 32.70 22.34
CA TYR A 171 33.68 33.87 22.98
C TYR A 171 32.28 33.63 23.53
N GLY A 172 31.77 32.38 23.44
CA GLY A 172 30.50 32.00 24.03
C GLY A 172 29.26 32.54 23.28
N PHE A 173 29.40 33.01 22.03
CA PHE A 173 28.24 33.44 21.24
C PHE A 173 27.41 32.28 20.70
N ALA A 174 28.03 31.13 20.47
CA ALA A 174 27.38 29.96 19.96
C ALA A 174 27.99 28.66 20.47
N LYS A 175 27.26 27.56 20.35
CA LYS A 175 27.74 26.20 20.61
C LYS A 175 27.46 25.28 19.42
N ILE A 176 28.27 24.24 19.28
CA ILE A 176 27.98 23.17 18.33
C ILE A 176 26.99 22.18 18.95
N VAL A 177 25.92 21.92 18.23
CA VAL A 177 24.95 20.90 18.58
C VAL A 177 24.91 19.88 17.46
N MET A 178 25.03 18.61 17.83
CA MET A 178 24.87 17.50 16.89
C MET A 178 23.38 17.17 16.80
N GLU A 179 22.78 17.41 15.64
CA GLU A 179 21.41 17.03 15.38
C GLU A 179 21.37 15.89 14.36
N GLU A 180 20.47 14.97 14.59
CA GLU A 180 20.27 13.89 13.65
C GLU A 180 19.76 14.41 12.32
N GLU A 181 20.38 13.97 11.21
CA GLU A 181 19.93 14.31 9.86
C GLU A 181 18.57 13.66 9.58
N LYS A 182 17.55 14.48 9.40
CA LYS A 182 16.24 14.01 8.93
C LYS A 182 16.36 13.68 7.43
N ARG A 183 16.58 12.40 7.11
CA ARG A 183 16.75 11.94 5.73
C ARG A 183 15.44 12.02 4.93
N TYR A 184 14.31 11.88 5.60
CA TYR A 184 13.01 11.98 4.98
C TYR A 184 12.30 13.24 5.48
N ASN A 185 12.14 14.22 4.58
CA ASN A 185 11.38 15.43 4.85
C ASN A 185 10.07 15.37 4.08
N TYR A 186 8.97 15.51 4.79
CA TYR A 186 7.65 15.65 4.18
C TYR A 186 7.53 17.07 3.59
N THR A 187 7.79 17.21 2.29
CA THR A 187 7.60 18.47 1.57
C THR A 187 6.13 18.60 1.17
N GLY A 188 5.38 19.40 1.89
CA GLY A 188 4.00 19.71 1.54
C GLY A 188 3.36 20.58 2.61
N SER A 189 3.39 21.91 2.42
CA SER A 189 2.57 22.83 3.19
C SER A 189 1.15 22.81 2.63
N HIS A 190 0.28 21.99 3.18
CA HIS A 190 -1.15 22.11 2.92
C HIS A 190 -1.80 22.82 4.10
N ASN A 191 -2.39 23.98 3.87
CA ASN A 191 -3.26 24.64 4.85
C ASN A 191 -4.54 23.79 5.00
N TYR A 192 -4.49 22.81 5.90
CA TYR A 192 -5.65 22.00 6.24
C TYR A 192 -6.55 22.82 7.18
N LYS A 193 -7.76 23.15 6.73
CA LYS A 193 -8.81 23.66 7.61
C LYS A 193 -9.57 22.47 8.18
N LYS A 194 -9.65 22.37 9.50
CA LYS A 194 -10.46 21.35 10.18
C LYS A 194 -11.93 21.51 9.76
N VAL A 195 -12.48 20.48 9.13
CA VAL A 195 -13.87 20.43 8.68
C VAL A 195 -14.72 19.88 9.80
N GLU A 196 -15.88 20.48 10.05
CA GLU A 196 -16.86 19.91 10.97
C GLU A 196 -17.51 18.65 10.35
N LEU A 197 -17.59 17.61 11.17
CA LEU A 197 -18.25 16.38 10.76
C LEU A 197 -19.78 16.60 10.67
N THR A 198 -20.39 16.02 9.65
CA THR A 198 -21.85 15.89 9.58
C THR A 198 -22.37 14.99 10.72
N ASP A 199 -23.66 15.06 11.04
CA ASP A 199 -24.23 14.27 12.14
C ASP A 199 -24.04 12.76 11.92
N LYS A 200 -24.18 12.30 10.67
CA LYS A 200 -23.93 10.89 10.33
C LYS A 200 -22.46 10.49 10.50
N GLN A 201 -21.53 11.37 10.15
CA GLN A 201 -20.10 11.14 10.38
C GLN A 201 -19.76 11.15 11.88
N LYS A 202 -20.39 12.04 12.67
CA LYS A 202 -20.25 12.06 14.14
C LYS A 202 -20.78 10.77 14.76
N GLU A 203 -21.94 10.29 14.31
CA GLU A 203 -22.50 9.01 14.75
C GLU A 203 -21.53 7.86 14.52
N VAL A 204 -21.01 7.72 13.27
CA VAL A 204 -20.04 6.68 12.90
C VAL A 204 -18.77 6.78 13.76
N ALA A 205 -18.20 7.97 13.90
CA ALA A 205 -17.02 8.19 14.73
C ALA A 205 -17.26 7.80 16.19
N SER A 206 -18.40 8.22 16.75
CA SER A 206 -18.78 7.94 18.15
C SER A 206 -18.95 6.45 18.40
N ARG A 207 -19.52 5.69 17.44
CA ARG A 207 -19.65 4.23 17.55
C ARG A 207 -18.30 3.55 17.72
N VAL A 208 -17.29 3.96 16.94
CA VAL A 208 -15.92 3.43 17.04
C VAL A 208 -15.25 3.89 18.33
N ILE A 209 -15.36 5.18 18.69
CA ILE A 209 -14.74 5.75 19.89
C ILE A 209 -15.29 5.09 21.17
N ASN A 210 -16.61 4.84 21.24
CA ASN A 210 -17.24 4.18 22.37
C ASN A 210 -16.83 2.70 22.51
N SER A 211 -16.18 2.12 21.52
CA SER A 211 -15.62 0.76 21.57
C SER A 211 -14.15 0.70 21.97
N PHE A 212 -13.54 1.83 22.33
CA PHE A 212 -12.16 1.84 22.83
C PHE A 212 -12.02 0.94 24.07
N GLY A 213 -10.94 0.16 24.14
CA GLY A 213 -10.76 -0.86 25.15
C GLY A 213 -11.34 -2.24 24.81
N THR A 214 -11.98 -2.37 23.63
CA THR A 214 -12.50 -3.64 23.12
C THR A 214 -11.84 -4.02 21.79
N SER A 215 -11.86 -5.30 21.43
CA SER A 215 -11.31 -5.80 20.16
C SER A 215 -12.38 -5.88 19.05
N LYS A 216 -13.28 -4.89 19.00
CA LYS A 216 -14.37 -4.88 18.03
C LYS A 216 -13.89 -4.50 16.63
N THR A 217 -14.40 -5.19 15.62
CA THR A 217 -14.12 -4.87 14.21
C THR A 217 -15.34 -4.24 13.56
N PHE A 218 -15.12 -3.11 12.90
CA PHE A 218 -16.13 -2.36 12.16
C PHE A 218 -15.83 -2.41 10.66
N LEU A 219 -16.88 -2.52 9.86
CA LEU A 219 -16.84 -2.31 8.42
C LEU A 219 -17.55 -1.01 8.09
N LEU A 220 -16.81 0.00 7.64
CA LEU A 220 -17.37 1.27 7.19
C LEU A 220 -17.60 1.23 5.68
N TYR A 221 -18.84 0.97 5.28
CA TYR A 221 -19.30 1.12 3.91
C TYR A 221 -19.65 2.59 3.66
N GLY A 222 -18.82 3.30 2.92
CA GLY A 222 -19.02 4.71 2.64
C GLY A 222 -18.72 5.05 1.20
N VAL A 223 -19.70 5.62 0.49
CA VAL A 223 -19.54 6.00 -0.92
C VAL A 223 -18.34 6.94 -1.13
N THR A 224 -17.84 7.00 -2.36
CA THR A 224 -16.75 7.92 -2.70
C THR A 224 -17.18 9.36 -2.43
N GLY A 225 -16.36 10.14 -1.72
CA GLY A 225 -16.69 11.52 -1.32
C GLY A 225 -17.60 11.64 -0.09
N SER A 226 -17.87 10.55 0.65
CA SER A 226 -18.63 10.60 1.91
C SER A 226 -17.85 11.15 3.11
N GLY A 227 -16.57 11.51 2.92
CA GLY A 227 -15.73 12.07 3.99
C GLY A 227 -15.17 11.04 4.97
N LYS A 228 -14.97 9.78 4.56
CA LYS A 228 -14.36 8.72 5.38
C LYS A 228 -13.06 9.18 6.05
N THR A 229 -12.20 9.88 5.32
CA THR A 229 -10.90 10.37 5.83
C THR A 229 -11.07 11.32 7.02
N GLU A 230 -12.08 12.19 7.01
CA GLU A 230 -12.36 13.08 8.14
C GLU A 230 -12.82 12.30 9.39
N VAL A 231 -13.61 11.25 9.18
CA VAL A 231 -13.99 10.33 10.26
C VAL A 231 -12.76 9.64 10.84
N TYR A 232 -11.85 9.15 10.00
CA TYR A 232 -10.58 8.54 10.44
C TYR A 232 -9.75 9.52 11.26
N MET A 233 -9.57 10.74 10.76
CA MET A 233 -8.81 11.78 11.46
C MET A 233 -9.43 12.12 12.81
N ASN A 234 -10.75 12.17 12.92
CA ASN A 234 -11.44 12.41 14.19
C ASN A 234 -11.21 11.28 15.20
N ILE A 235 -11.33 10.01 14.76
CA ILE A 235 -11.08 8.84 15.62
C ILE A 235 -9.62 8.81 16.07
N ILE A 236 -8.67 9.09 15.18
CA ILE A 236 -7.24 9.18 15.50
C ILE A 236 -6.98 10.28 16.53
N GLU A 237 -7.55 11.48 16.36
CA GLU A 237 -7.41 12.58 17.29
C GLU A 237 -7.88 12.18 18.71
N LYS A 238 -9.03 11.52 18.82
CA LYS A 238 -9.52 11.01 20.11
C LYS A 238 -8.63 9.93 20.69
N THR A 239 -8.06 9.06 19.84
CA THR A 239 -7.12 8.02 20.26
C THR A 239 -5.86 8.63 20.88
N ILE A 240 -5.27 9.64 20.22
CA ILE A 240 -4.07 10.34 20.70
C ILE A 240 -4.34 11.11 21.99
N ASN A 241 -5.49 11.77 22.09
CA ASN A 241 -5.89 12.50 23.30
C ASN A 241 -6.08 11.56 24.51
N ASN A 242 -6.38 10.27 24.27
CA ASN A 242 -6.42 9.21 25.29
C ASN A 242 -5.03 8.61 25.59
N GLY A 243 -3.94 9.20 25.11
CA GLY A 243 -2.57 8.72 25.33
C GLY A 243 -2.20 7.44 24.60
N LYS A 244 -3.00 7.01 23.60
CA LYS A 244 -2.77 5.80 22.82
C LYS A 244 -2.26 6.11 21.41
N ASN A 245 -1.74 5.09 20.74
CA ASN A 245 -1.19 5.21 19.40
C ASN A 245 -2.20 4.74 18.34
N ALA A 246 -2.08 5.26 17.12
CA ALA A 246 -2.93 4.92 15.99
C ALA A 246 -2.12 4.38 14.82
N ILE A 247 -2.64 3.32 14.18
CA ILE A 247 -2.11 2.79 12.91
C ILE A 247 -3.16 3.00 11.84
N MET A 248 -2.77 3.62 10.73
CA MET A 248 -3.60 3.74 9.55
C MET A 248 -2.89 3.11 8.35
N LEU A 249 -3.51 2.08 7.79
CA LEU A 249 -3.05 1.47 6.54
C LEU A 249 -3.80 2.06 5.37
N VAL A 250 -3.04 2.39 4.33
CA VAL A 250 -3.58 2.86 3.05
C VAL A 250 -2.94 2.03 1.92
N PRO A 251 -3.63 1.81 0.79
CA PRO A 251 -3.01 1.20 -0.37
C PRO A 251 -1.80 2.02 -0.85
N GLU A 252 -0.79 1.36 -1.38
CA GLU A 252 0.46 2.00 -1.81
C GLU A 252 0.23 3.17 -2.79
N ILE A 253 -0.71 2.97 -3.73
CA ILE A 253 -1.09 3.98 -4.74
C ILE A 253 -1.84 5.17 -4.09
N SER A 254 -2.53 4.95 -2.99
CA SER A 254 -3.29 5.99 -2.28
C SER A 254 -2.43 6.82 -1.32
N LEU A 255 -1.21 6.37 -1.02
CA LEU A 255 -0.27 7.10 -0.15
C LEU A 255 0.39 8.24 -0.93
N THR A 256 -0.42 9.20 -1.35
CA THR A 256 0.02 10.37 -2.10
C THR A 256 0.52 11.47 -1.15
N PRO A 257 1.37 12.39 -1.62
CA PRO A 257 1.77 13.58 -0.85
C PRO A 257 0.57 14.39 -0.34
N GLN A 258 -0.54 14.40 -1.10
CA GLN A 258 -1.77 15.10 -0.72
C GLN A 258 -2.42 14.49 0.54
N ILE A 259 -2.53 13.16 0.63
CA ILE A 259 -3.09 12.50 1.82
C ILE A 259 -2.15 12.67 3.01
N VAL A 260 -0.87 12.39 2.82
CA VAL A 260 0.15 12.56 3.87
C VAL A 260 0.16 14.01 4.37
N GLY A 261 0.13 14.99 3.46
CA GLY A 261 0.10 16.42 3.78
C GLY A 261 -1.11 16.83 4.64
N LYS A 262 -2.31 16.29 4.35
CA LYS A 262 -3.52 16.53 5.17
C LYS A 262 -3.32 16.07 6.62
N PHE A 263 -2.74 14.88 6.81
CA PHE A 263 -2.48 14.36 8.15
C PHE A 263 -1.41 15.15 8.89
N ILE A 264 -0.30 15.48 8.21
CA ILE A 264 0.77 16.30 8.81
C ILE A 264 0.27 17.67 9.21
N SER A 265 -0.54 18.33 8.37
CA SER A 265 -1.13 19.63 8.68
C SER A 265 -2.05 19.59 9.91
N ARG A 266 -2.69 18.45 10.20
CA ARG A 266 -3.58 18.29 11.36
C ARG A 266 -2.84 17.84 12.62
N PHE A 267 -1.87 16.94 12.50
CA PHE A 267 -1.24 16.27 13.64
C PHE A 267 0.23 16.64 13.84
N GLY A 268 0.83 17.36 12.91
CA GLY A 268 2.22 17.82 13.02
C GLY A 268 3.25 16.68 13.01
N ASN A 269 4.32 16.84 13.77
CA ASN A 269 5.49 15.97 13.75
C ASN A 269 5.34 14.63 14.47
N ILE A 270 4.16 14.33 15.03
CA ILE A 270 3.91 13.04 15.72
C ILE A 270 3.55 11.91 14.77
N ILE A 271 3.67 12.13 13.47
CA ILE A 271 3.39 11.14 12.42
C ILE A 271 4.69 10.51 11.92
N SER A 272 4.66 9.21 11.67
CA SER A 272 5.62 8.49 10.82
C SER A 272 4.93 7.91 9.60
N VAL A 273 5.59 7.98 8.45
CA VAL A 273 5.06 7.42 7.19
C VAL A 273 5.94 6.28 6.72
N LEU A 274 5.32 5.12 6.42
CA LEU A 274 6.02 3.91 6.01
C LEU A 274 5.48 3.35 4.69
N HIS A 275 6.33 3.33 3.65
CA HIS A 275 5.97 2.80 2.33
C HIS A 275 7.18 2.14 1.64
N SER A 276 6.93 1.43 0.54
CA SER A 276 7.95 0.66 -0.19
C SER A 276 9.04 1.51 -0.85
N LYS A 277 8.72 2.76 -1.21
CA LYS A 277 9.66 3.69 -1.88
C LYS A 277 10.68 4.33 -0.94
N LEU A 278 10.53 4.16 0.39
CA LEU A 278 11.56 4.58 1.35
C LEU A 278 12.81 3.72 1.16
N SER A 279 13.97 4.37 1.16
CA SER A 279 15.25 3.67 1.28
C SER A 279 15.35 2.93 2.61
N ASP A 280 16.25 1.95 2.70
CA ASP A 280 16.46 1.20 3.94
C ASP A 280 16.84 2.11 5.12
N THR A 281 17.58 3.18 4.84
CA THR A 281 17.98 4.18 5.83
C THR A 281 16.81 5.05 6.30
N GLU A 282 16.00 5.57 5.38
CA GLU A 282 14.79 6.35 5.70
C GLU A 282 13.79 5.51 6.51
N ARG A 283 13.61 4.25 6.12
CA ARG A 283 12.73 3.31 6.85
C ARG A 283 13.23 3.02 8.25
N TYR A 284 14.53 2.87 8.42
CA TYR A 284 15.16 2.68 9.72
C TYR A 284 14.98 3.89 10.62
N ASP A 285 15.17 5.11 10.10
CA ASP A 285 14.98 6.35 10.85
C ASP A 285 13.51 6.52 11.31
N GLU A 286 12.53 6.25 10.44
CA GLU A 286 11.11 6.28 10.82
C GLU A 286 10.77 5.19 11.86
N TYR A 287 11.31 3.98 11.72
CA TYR A 287 11.11 2.91 12.70
C TYR A 287 11.70 3.29 14.07
N ARG A 288 12.86 3.90 14.10
CA ARG A 288 13.50 4.37 15.31
C ARG A 288 12.71 5.50 15.99
N LYS A 289 12.20 6.45 15.21
CA LYS A 289 11.29 7.50 15.69
C LYS A 289 10.04 6.93 16.38
N ILE A 290 9.55 5.78 15.90
CA ILE A 290 8.43 5.06 16.50
C ILE A 290 8.86 4.40 17.82
N THR A 291 9.98 3.69 17.83
CA THR A 291 10.49 2.99 19.06
C THR A 291 10.86 3.95 20.17
N GLU A 292 11.37 5.14 19.83
CA GLU A 292 11.69 6.21 20.78
C GLU A 292 10.42 6.96 21.30
N GLY A 293 9.23 6.59 20.83
CA GLY A 293 7.97 7.19 21.25
C GLY A 293 7.72 8.61 20.72
N LYS A 294 8.56 9.09 19.78
CA LYS A 294 8.41 10.40 19.12
C LYS A 294 7.22 10.42 18.15
N SER A 295 6.83 9.27 17.60
CA SER A 295 5.64 9.11 16.78
C SER A 295 4.50 8.49 17.57
N LYS A 296 3.30 9.04 17.38
CA LYS A 296 2.05 8.54 17.95
C LYS A 296 1.12 7.97 16.88
N ILE A 297 1.31 8.36 15.64
CA ILE A 297 0.52 7.95 14.49
C ILE A 297 1.45 7.37 13.45
N VAL A 298 1.11 6.20 12.91
CA VAL A 298 1.76 5.64 11.73
C VAL A 298 0.76 5.56 10.60
N ILE A 299 1.13 6.15 9.46
CA ILE A 299 0.40 6.01 8.20
C ILE A 299 1.31 5.22 7.27
N GLY A 300 0.81 4.16 6.67
CA GLY A 300 1.66 3.40 5.78
C GLY A 300 0.95 2.32 4.98
N THR A 301 1.73 1.63 4.19
CA THR A 301 1.26 0.51 3.40
C THR A 301 1.20 -0.78 4.25
N ARG A 302 0.89 -1.90 3.63
CA ARG A 302 0.74 -3.20 4.28
C ARG A 302 1.73 -3.51 5.41
N SER A 303 3.02 -3.24 5.20
CA SER A 303 4.06 -3.55 6.19
C SER A 303 4.03 -2.68 7.46
N ALA A 304 3.37 -1.52 7.41
CA ALA A 304 3.22 -0.64 8.56
C ALA A 304 2.39 -1.27 9.68
N ILE A 305 1.67 -2.36 9.41
CA ILE A 305 0.95 -3.12 10.43
C ILE A 305 1.87 -3.70 11.52
N PHE A 306 3.17 -3.84 11.28
CA PHE A 306 4.13 -4.44 12.20
C PHE A 306 4.89 -3.44 13.07
N VAL A 307 4.58 -2.15 13.01
CA VAL A 307 5.27 -1.16 13.85
C VAL A 307 5.17 -1.49 15.34
N PRO A 308 6.26 -1.30 16.10
CA PRO A 308 6.37 -1.79 17.49
C PRO A 308 5.72 -0.84 18.51
N PHE A 309 4.49 -0.41 18.26
CA PHE A 309 3.75 0.35 19.26
C PHE A 309 3.34 -0.52 20.43
N ASN A 310 3.59 -0.05 21.64
CA ASN A 310 3.25 -0.76 22.87
C ASN A 310 1.81 -0.52 23.34
N ASN A 311 1.14 0.54 22.88
CA ASN A 311 -0.20 0.93 23.33
C ASN A 311 -1.06 1.40 22.16
N ILE A 312 -1.55 0.47 21.33
CA ILE A 312 -2.41 0.80 20.21
C ILE A 312 -3.83 1.05 20.70
N GLY A 313 -4.43 2.17 20.26
CA GLY A 313 -5.81 2.53 20.57
C GLY A 313 -6.79 2.30 19.43
N VAL A 314 -6.30 2.33 18.17
CA VAL A 314 -7.12 2.04 16.98
C VAL A 314 -6.23 1.58 15.83
N ILE A 315 -6.76 0.69 15.00
CA ILE A 315 -6.17 0.29 13.71
C ILE A 315 -7.20 0.58 12.62
N ILE A 316 -6.82 1.41 11.64
CA ILE A 316 -7.68 1.78 10.52
C ILE A 316 -7.07 1.22 9.24
N ILE A 317 -7.89 0.61 8.38
CA ILE A 317 -7.50 0.10 7.07
C ILE A 317 -8.42 0.73 6.04
N ASP A 318 -7.89 1.69 5.28
CA ASP A 318 -8.65 2.32 4.19
C ASP A 318 -8.58 1.48 2.91
N GLU A 319 -9.62 1.55 2.07
CA GLU A 319 -9.78 0.74 0.86
C GLU A 319 -9.49 -0.76 1.11
N GLU A 320 -10.13 -1.32 2.17
CA GLU A 320 -9.85 -2.65 2.73
C GLU A 320 -9.96 -3.80 1.70
N HIS A 321 -10.75 -3.58 0.63
CA HIS A 321 -10.96 -4.54 -0.46
C HIS A 321 -9.70 -4.74 -1.32
N THR A 322 -8.69 -3.85 -1.20
CA THR A 322 -7.51 -3.88 -2.07
C THR A 322 -6.64 -5.12 -1.84
N SER A 323 -6.34 -5.85 -2.91
CA SER A 323 -5.51 -7.06 -2.86
C SER A 323 -4.08 -6.83 -2.33
N SER A 324 -3.56 -5.58 -2.39
CA SER A 324 -2.23 -5.21 -1.90
C SER A 324 -2.02 -5.44 -0.40
N TYR A 325 -3.09 -5.62 0.38
CA TYR A 325 -2.98 -5.99 1.80
C TYR A 325 -2.63 -7.47 2.03
N LYS A 326 -2.74 -8.32 1.00
CA LYS A 326 -2.20 -9.68 1.01
C LYS A 326 -0.78 -9.68 0.42
N GLN A 327 0.17 -10.30 1.12
CA GLN A 327 1.52 -10.52 0.58
C GLN A 327 1.56 -11.76 -0.30
N GLU A 328 2.12 -11.64 -1.50
CA GLU A 328 2.24 -12.74 -2.45
C GLU A 328 3.45 -13.64 -2.15
N ASN A 329 4.55 -13.04 -1.68
CA ASN A 329 5.77 -13.74 -1.29
C ASN A 329 5.71 -14.22 0.16
N HIS A 330 6.54 -15.20 0.51
CA HIS A 330 6.67 -15.67 1.89
C HIS A 330 7.20 -14.59 2.86
N PRO A 331 6.61 -14.58 4.07
CA PRO A 331 5.36 -15.19 4.53
C PRO A 331 4.14 -14.52 3.91
N ARG A 332 3.16 -15.31 3.45
CA ARG A 332 1.99 -14.83 2.70
C ARG A 332 0.89 -14.28 3.63
N TYR A 333 1.21 -13.34 4.50
CA TYR A 333 0.25 -12.75 5.44
C TYR A 333 -0.74 -11.80 4.78
N ASN A 334 -1.88 -11.59 5.46
CA ASN A 334 -2.85 -10.55 5.14
C ASN A 334 -2.89 -9.53 6.27
N ALA A 335 -2.67 -8.24 5.95
CA ALA A 335 -2.63 -7.18 6.95
C ALA A 335 -3.94 -7.03 7.75
N LYS A 336 -5.10 -7.35 7.15
CA LYS A 336 -6.40 -7.38 7.88
C LYS A 336 -6.38 -8.39 9.02
N ASN A 337 -5.87 -9.60 8.75
CA ASN A 337 -5.79 -10.65 9.77
C ASN A 337 -4.81 -10.28 10.89
N ILE A 338 -3.68 -9.66 10.53
CA ILE A 338 -2.72 -9.15 11.52
C ILE A 338 -3.33 -8.01 12.35
N ALA A 339 -4.09 -7.11 11.72
CA ALA A 339 -4.79 -6.04 12.42
C ALA A 339 -5.77 -6.59 13.47
N ILE A 340 -6.56 -7.61 13.10
CA ILE A 340 -7.50 -8.28 14.02
C ILE A 340 -6.73 -8.98 15.16
N TRP A 341 -5.63 -9.66 14.86
CA TRP A 341 -4.78 -10.27 15.87
C TRP A 341 -4.24 -9.22 16.86
N ARG A 342 -3.68 -8.11 16.35
CA ARG A 342 -3.18 -6.99 17.16
C ARG A 342 -4.29 -6.31 17.97
N SER A 343 -5.46 -6.16 17.38
CA SER A 343 -6.66 -5.67 18.06
C SER A 343 -7.00 -6.51 19.29
N ASN A 344 -6.94 -7.83 19.18
CA ASN A 344 -7.17 -8.73 20.29
C ASN A 344 -6.08 -8.61 21.39
N TYR A 345 -4.83 -8.39 20.98
CA TYR A 345 -3.71 -8.22 21.91
C TYR A 345 -3.80 -6.89 22.67
N HIS A 346 -4.07 -5.77 21.97
CA HIS A 346 -4.11 -4.42 22.56
C HIS A 346 -5.48 -4.01 23.10
N LYS A 347 -6.51 -4.82 22.88
CA LYS A 347 -7.91 -4.47 23.20
C LYS A 347 -8.29 -3.12 22.56
N CYS A 348 -8.16 -3.02 21.24
CA CYS A 348 -8.47 -1.81 20.49
C CYS A 348 -9.34 -2.14 19.26
N PRO A 349 -10.24 -1.23 18.81
CA PRO A 349 -11.05 -1.48 17.62
C PRO A 349 -10.23 -1.48 16.33
N VAL A 350 -10.74 -2.24 15.34
CA VAL A 350 -10.31 -2.17 13.94
C VAL A 350 -11.42 -1.54 13.12
N LEU A 351 -11.09 -0.57 12.29
CA LEU A 351 -12.01 0.05 11.32
C LEU A 351 -11.54 -0.26 9.90
N LEU A 352 -12.32 -1.06 9.19
CA LEU A 352 -12.13 -1.39 7.78
C LEU A 352 -13.01 -0.47 6.94
N GLY A 353 -12.41 0.41 6.13
CA GLY A 353 -13.16 1.36 5.32
C GLY A 353 -13.09 1.05 3.82
N SER A 354 -14.21 1.17 3.13
CA SER A 354 -14.29 1.03 1.68
C SER A 354 -15.56 1.65 1.10
N ALA A 355 -15.48 2.08 -0.16
CA ALA A 355 -16.67 2.42 -0.96
C ALA A 355 -17.26 1.17 -1.63
N THR A 356 -16.45 0.15 -1.83
CA THR A 356 -16.82 -1.14 -2.44
C THR A 356 -16.19 -2.26 -1.61
N PRO A 357 -16.73 -2.55 -0.42
CA PRO A 357 -16.17 -3.56 0.47
C PRO A 357 -15.90 -4.90 -0.22
N SER A 358 -14.90 -5.65 0.25
CA SER A 358 -14.71 -7.03 -0.21
C SER A 358 -15.91 -7.89 0.19
N LEU A 359 -16.26 -8.86 -0.65
CA LEU A 359 -17.41 -9.74 -0.38
C LEU A 359 -17.25 -10.48 0.94
N GLU A 360 -16.02 -10.88 1.29
CA GLU A 360 -15.72 -11.52 2.57
C GLU A 360 -15.99 -10.59 3.76
N SER A 361 -15.62 -9.32 3.67
CA SER A 361 -15.85 -8.34 4.73
C SER A 361 -17.34 -8.03 4.88
N MET A 362 -18.07 -7.89 3.76
CA MET A 362 -19.50 -7.66 3.77
C MET A 362 -20.26 -8.90 4.30
N ALA A 363 -19.86 -10.11 3.92
CA ALA A 363 -20.46 -11.34 4.46
C ALA A 363 -20.25 -11.46 5.98
N ARG A 364 -19.06 -11.11 6.48
CA ARG A 364 -18.78 -11.06 7.93
C ARG A 364 -19.64 -10.01 8.64
N ALA A 365 -19.88 -8.88 7.99
CA ALA A 365 -20.79 -7.86 8.54
C ALA A 365 -22.25 -8.36 8.56
N GLY A 366 -22.71 -9.02 7.49
CA GLY A 366 -24.03 -9.66 7.44
C GLY A 366 -24.23 -10.72 8.52
N ASN A 367 -23.19 -11.49 8.83
CA ASN A 367 -23.17 -12.49 9.90
C ASN A 367 -22.86 -11.89 11.30
N LYS A 368 -22.87 -10.55 11.45
CA LYS A 368 -22.61 -9.83 12.71
C LYS A 368 -21.23 -10.10 13.34
N VAL A 369 -20.27 -10.65 12.59
CA VAL A 369 -18.87 -10.78 13.01
C VAL A 369 -18.18 -9.42 13.00
N TYR A 370 -18.53 -8.57 12.01
CA TYR A 370 -18.17 -7.16 11.98
C TYR A 370 -19.41 -6.30 12.23
N GLU A 371 -19.25 -5.13 12.83
CA GLU A 371 -20.34 -4.16 12.90
C GLU A 371 -20.32 -3.31 11.63
N LEU A 372 -21.45 -3.30 10.89
CA LEU A 372 -21.59 -2.48 9.70
C LEU A 372 -21.92 -1.04 10.06
N LEU A 373 -21.10 -0.11 9.59
CA LEU A 373 -21.34 1.33 9.63
C LEU A 373 -21.50 1.85 8.21
N THR A 374 -22.40 2.81 7.97
CA THR A 374 -22.70 3.27 6.60
C THR A 374 -22.63 4.79 6.49
N LEU A 375 -22.01 5.25 5.39
CA LEU A 375 -21.98 6.64 4.94
C LEU A 375 -22.41 6.70 3.47
N THR A 376 -23.71 6.71 3.23
CA THR A 376 -24.31 6.57 1.89
C THR A 376 -24.48 7.87 1.13
N THR A 377 -24.24 9.03 1.78
CA THR A 377 -24.35 10.36 1.17
C THR A 377 -22.98 10.98 0.96
N ARG A 378 -22.80 11.71 -0.15
CA ARG A 378 -21.62 12.57 -0.38
C ARG A 378 -21.69 13.81 0.47
N VAL A 379 -20.52 14.36 0.83
CA VAL A 379 -20.42 15.66 1.47
C VAL A 379 -20.46 16.75 0.40
N GLY A 380 -21.28 17.79 0.60
CA GLY A 380 -21.49 18.87 -0.36
C GLY A 380 -22.57 18.56 -1.42
N SER A 381 -22.73 19.47 -2.38
CA SER A 381 -23.76 19.40 -3.44
C SER A 381 -23.35 18.53 -4.65
N SER A 382 -22.22 17.82 -4.62
CA SER A 382 -21.73 17.05 -5.76
C SER A 382 -22.60 15.81 -6.02
N THR A 383 -23.23 15.75 -7.19
CA THR A 383 -23.96 14.57 -7.66
C THR A 383 -22.99 13.47 -8.13
N LEU A 384 -23.49 12.23 -8.19
CA LEU A 384 -22.75 11.17 -8.84
C LEU A 384 -22.60 11.48 -10.35
N PRO A 385 -21.44 11.18 -10.95
CA PRO A 385 -21.25 11.41 -12.38
C PRO A 385 -22.22 10.56 -13.21
N LYS A 386 -22.63 11.09 -14.35
CA LYS A 386 -23.44 10.34 -15.31
C LYS A 386 -22.55 9.30 -16.00
N VAL A 387 -22.90 8.02 -15.84
CA VAL A 387 -22.17 6.92 -16.48
C VAL A 387 -22.92 6.44 -17.71
N GLN A 388 -22.23 6.37 -18.85
CA GLN A 388 -22.76 5.83 -20.08
C GLN A 388 -21.96 4.61 -20.51
N ILE A 389 -22.65 3.49 -20.74
CA ILE A 389 -22.05 2.27 -21.28
C ILE A 389 -22.19 2.27 -22.78
N VAL A 390 -21.10 2.00 -23.49
CA VAL A 390 -21.04 1.93 -24.96
C VAL A 390 -20.73 0.50 -25.39
N ASP A 391 -21.57 -0.05 -26.27
CA ASP A 391 -21.37 -1.36 -26.88
C ASP A 391 -20.35 -1.26 -28.02
N MET A 392 -19.16 -1.82 -27.79
CA MET A 392 -18.10 -1.80 -28.79
C MET A 392 -18.38 -2.70 -30.00
N LYS A 393 -19.32 -3.64 -29.93
CA LYS A 393 -19.73 -4.43 -31.08
C LYS A 393 -20.34 -3.54 -32.17
N GLU A 394 -21.18 -2.57 -31.78
CA GLU A 394 -21.77 -1.62 -32.69
C GLU A 394 -20.76 -0.60 -33.21
N GLU A 395 -19.82 -0.18 -32.36
CA GLU A 395 -18.76 0.76 -32.74
C GLU A 395 -17.76 0.15 -33.74
N VAL A 396 -17.41 -1.13 -33.59
CA VAL A 396 -16.55 -1.88 -34.51
C VAL A 396 -17.19 -1.95 -35.91
N LYS A 397 -18.52 -2.16 -36.02
CA LYS A 397 -19.23 -2.12 -37.29
C LYS A 397 -19.11 -0.74 -37.99
N LYS A 398 -18.93 0.33 -37.21
CA LYS A 398 -18.70 1.71 -37.73
C LYS A 398 -17.22 2.01 -37.99
N GLY A 399 -16.31 1.04 -37.82
CA GLY A 399 -14.87 1.20 -38.00
C GLY A 399 -14.13 1.75 -36.76
N ASN A 400 -14.77 1.85 -35.60
CA ASN A 400 -14.18 2.33 -34.36
C ASN A 400 -13.66 1.17 -33.52
N PHE A 401 -12.38 0.85 -33.61
CA PHE A 401 -11.78 -0.33 -32.93
C PHE A 401 -11.22 -0.04 -31.51
N ILE A 402 -10.81 1.19 -31.23
CA ILE A 402 -10.16 1.57 -29.96
C ILE A 402 -11.04 2.53 -29.16
N LEU A 403 -11.45 3.62 -29.80
CA LEU A 403 -12.27 4.67 -29.19
C LEU A 403 -13.62 4.73 -29.90
N SER A 404 -14.70 4.69 -29.14
CA SER A 404 -16.05 4.84 -29.66
C SER A 404 -16.32 6.27 -30.21
N SER A 405 -17.27 6.42 -31.09
CA SER A 405 -17.69 7.71 -31.63
C SER A 405 -18.00 8.71 -30.52
N ILE A 406 -18.78 8.26 -29.49
CA ILE A 406 -19.18 9.08 -28.35
C ILE A 406 -17.99 9.51 -27.53
N LEU A 407 -17.05 8.61 -27.26
CA LEU A 407 -15.86 8.95 -26.46
C LEU A 407 -14.97 9.95 -27.20
N LYS A 408 -14.79 9.77 -28.52
CA LYS A 408 -14.06 10.72 -29.37
C LYS A 408 -14.68 12.12 -29.31
N GLU A 409 -15.99 12.20 -29.47
CA GLU A 409 -16.72 13.47 -29.42
C GLU A 409 -16.59 14.17 -28.07
N LYS A 410 -16.77 13.40 -26.97
CA LYS A 410 -16.67 13.95 -25.63
C LYS A 410 -15.25 14.40 -25.27
N ILE A 411 -14.21 13.69 -25.69
CA ILE A 411 -12.82 14.16 -25.53
C ILE A 411 -12.64 15.50 -26.24
N LYS A 412 -13.09 15.62 -27.51
CA LYS A 412 -13.00 16.87 -28.25
C LYS A 412 -13.74 18.02 -27.56
N GLU A 413 -14.97 17.77 -27.06
CA GLU A 413 -15.75 18.74 -26.31
C GLU A 413 -15.02 19.26 -25.08
N LYS A 414 -14.41 18.34 -24.27
CA LYS A 414 -13.71 18.70 -23.02
C LYS A 414 -12.42 19.48 -23.29
N LEU A 415 -11.65 19.06 -24.29
CA LEU A 415 -10.43 19.79 -24.70
C LEU A 415 -10.76 21.22 -25.17
N ALA A 416 -11.84 21.40 -25.91
CA ALA A 416 -12.28 22.72 -26.35
C ALA A 416 -12.70 23.63 -25.20
N LYS A 417 -13.11 23.07 -24.05
CA LYS A 417 -13.47 23.80 -22.83
C LYS A 417 -12.28 23.97 -21.86
N ASN A 418 -11.08 23.56 -22.25
CA ASN A 418 -9.91 23.58 -21.39
C ASN A 418 -10.07 22.71 -20.12
N GLU A 419 -10.86 21.63 -20.25
CA GLU A 419 -11.08 20.63 -19.18
C GLU A 419 -10.16 19.43 -19.41
N GLN A 420 -9.86 18.70 -18.32
CA GLN A 420 -8.96 17.55 -18.36
C GLN A 420 -9.73 16.23 -18.51
N VAL A 421 -9.07 15.26 -19.14
CA VAL A 421 -9.61 13.92 -19.41
C VAL A 421 -8.72 12.85 -18.79
N ILE A 422 -9.34 11.84 -18.18
CA ILE A 422 -8.65 10.62 -17.73
C ILE A 422 -9.13 9.44 -18.57
N LEU A 423 -8.18 8.67 -19.12
CA LEU A 423 -8.48 7.45 -19.88
C LEU A 423 -7.87 6.24 -19.14
N LEU A 424 -8.76 5.36 -18.69
CA LEU A 424 -8.37 4.09 -18.06
C LEU A 424 -8.26 2.99 -19.10
N LEU A 425 -7.08 2.38 -19.17
CA LEU A 425 -6.86 1.14 -19.90
C LEU A 425 -6.22 0.11 -18.94
N ASN A 426 -7.03 -0.79 -18.41
CA ASN A 426 -6.55 -1.79 -17.45
C ASN A 426 -5.83 -2.93 -18.19
N ARG A 427 -4.49 -2.83 -18.29
CA ARG A 427 -3.65 -3.92 -18.78
C ARG A 427 -2.85 -4.48 -17.60
N ARG A 428 -3.28 -5.60 -17.04
CA ARG A 428 -2.45 -6.42 -16.14
C ARG A 428 -2.29 -7.80 -16.71
N GLY A 429 -1.02 -8.23 -16.84
CA GLY A 429 -0.60 -9.60 -17.00
C GLY A 429 -0.38 -10.05 -18.44
N TYR A 430 0.71 -10.80 -18.63
CA TYR A 430 1.09 -11.55 -19.82
C TYR A 430 0.20 -12.79 -20.09
N SER A 431 -0.97 -12.92 -19.49
CA SER A 431 -1.88 -14.00 -19.85
C SER A 431 -2.47 -13.69 -21.21
N SER A 432 -2.04 -14.42 -22.21
CA SER A 432 -2.61 -14.38 -23.55
C SER A 432 -4.05 -14.88 -23.49
N VAL A 433 -4.99 -13.96 -23.36
CA VAL A 433 -6.41 -14.26 -23.43
C VAL A 433 -6.86 -14.11 -24.86
N ILE A 434 -7.47 -15.15 -25.39
CA ILE A 434 -8.00 -15.17 -26.75
C ILE A 434 -9.45 -14.67 -26.73
N THR A 435 -9.73 -13.68 -27.56
CA THR A 435 -11.05 -13.07 -27.67
C THR A 435 -11.47 -12.97 -29.13
N CYS A 436 -12.72 -13.25 -29.42
CA CYS A 436 -13.31 -12.95 -30.74
C CYS A 436 -13.50 -11.43 -30.87
N ARG A 437 -12.88 -10.83 -31.89
CA ARG A 437 -12.99 -9.39 -32.16
C ARG A 437 -14.34 -8.99 -32.74
N ASP A 438 -15.08 -9.95 -33.31
CA ASP A 438 -16.38 -9.67 -33.94
C ASP A 438 -17.48 -9.56 -32.88
N CYS A 439 -17.45 -10.40 -31.83
CA CYS A 439 -18.53 -10.44 -30.84
C CYS A 439 -18.08 -10.26 -29.39
N GLY A 440 -16.78 -10.09 -29.12
CA GLY A 440 -16.23 -9.94 -27.78
C GLY A 440 -16.22 -11.22 -26.92
N TYR A 441 -16.58 -12.38 -27.51
CA TYR A 441 -16.65 -13.63 -26.77
C TYR A 441 -15.25 -14.10 -26.35
N THR A 442 -15.12 -14.46 -25.06
CA THR A 442 -13.91 -15.02 -24.47
C THR A 442 -14.23 -16.42 -23.96
N LEU A 443 -13.39 -17.41 -24.30
CA LEU A 443 -13.62 -18.80 -23.86
C LEU A 443 -13.40 -18.93 -22.36
N LYS A 444 -14.40 -19.51 -21.70
CA LYS A 444 -14.35 -19.84 -20.27
C LYS A 444 -14.34 -21.35 -20.05
N CYS A 445 -13.70 -21.77 -18.96
CA CYS A 445 -13.71 -23.15 -18.51
C CYS A 445 -15.12 -23.54 -18.03
N PRO A 446 -15.74 -24.59 -18.57
CA PRO A 446 -17.10 -24.99 -18.17
C PRO A 446 -17.19 -25.51 -16.73
N ASN A 447 -16.06 -25.94 -16.14
CA ASN A 447 -16.03 -26.44 -14.76
C ASN A 447 -15.86 -25.32 -13.72
N CYS A 448 -15.14 -24.24 -14.08
CA CYS A 448 -14.72 -23.20 -13.12
C CYS A 448 -15.26 -21.81 -13.47
N ASP A 449 -15.90 -21.66 -14.62
CA ASP A 449 -16.39 -20.37 -15.18
C ASP A 449 -15.34 -19.25 -15.23
N ILE A 450 -14.05 -19.60 -15.22
CA ILE A 450 -12.95 -18.65 -15.41
C ILE A 450 -12.41 -18.70 -16.84
N THR A 451 -11.83 -17.58 -17.28
CA THR A 451 -11.22 -17.46 -18.61
C THR A 451 -10.05 -18.43 -18.77
N TYR A 452 -9.95 -19.08 -19.93
CA TYR A 452 -8.78 -19.88 -20.29
C TYR A 452 -7.56 -18.98 -20.55
N THR A 453 -6.38 -19.48 -20.18
CA THR A 453 -5.09 -18.88 -20.56
C THR A 453 -4.52 -19.58 -21.79
N TYR A 454 -4.10 -18.82 -22.78
CA TYR A 454 -3.48 -19.36 -24.00
C TYR A 454 -1.99 -19.61 -23.79
N HIS A 455 -1.56 -20.81 -24.10
CA HIS A 455 -0.16 -21.24 -24.05
C HIS A 455 0.39 -21.36 -25.48
N LYS A 456 1.20 -20.39 -25.90
CA LYS A 456 1.77 -20.34 -27.27
C LYS A 456 2.60 -21.56 -27.63
N SER A 457 3.35 -22.15 -26.68
CA SER A 457 4.23 -23.29 -26.91
C SER A 457 3.47 -24.57 -27.29
N SER A 458 2.25 -24.76 -26.77
CA SER A 458 1.41 -25.94 -27.03
C SER A 458 0.21 -25.64 -27.91
N ASN A 459 -0.01 -24.37 -28.30
CA ASN A 459 -1.19 -23.88 -29.02
C ASN A 459 -2.52 -24.29 -28.37
N ASN A 460 -2.53 -24.38 -27.04
CA ASN A 460 -3.68 -24.80 -26.23
C ASN A 460 -4.15 -23.73 -25.30
N LEU A 461 -5.45 -23.78 -24.98
CA LEU A 461 -6.10 -23.00 -23.93
C LEU A 461 -6.19 -23.84 -22.67
N LYS A 462 -5.62 -23.40 -21.55
CA LYS A 462 -5.57 -24.14 -20.27
C LYS A 462 -6.26 -23.39 -19.15
N CYS A 463 -7.08 -24.10 -18.40
CA CYS A 463 -7.62 -23.60 -17.13
C CYS A 463 -6.61 -23.85 -16.01
N HIS A 464 -6.15 -22.78 -15.37
CA HIS A 464 -5.20 -22.89 -14.25
C HIS A 464 -5.82 -23.32 -12.93
N TYR A 465 -7.17 -23.50 -12.87
CA TYR A 465 -7.84 -23.97 -11.65
C TYR A 465 -8.01 -25.49 -11.66
N CYS A 466 -8.60 -26.05 -12.73
CA CYS A 466 -8.87 -27.48 -12.81
C CYS A 466 -7.94 -28.24 -13.78
N GLY A 467 -7.01 -27.54 -14.43
CA GLY A 467 -6.08 -28.16 -15.39
C GLY A 467 -6.67 -28.51 -16.76
N LYS A 468 -8.01 -28.35 -16.96
CA LYS A 468 -8.65 -28.68 -18.26
C LYS A 468 -8.00 -27.89 -19.37
N SER A 469 -7.59 -28.61 -20.44
CA SER A 469 -6.98 -28.03 -21.63
C SER A 469 -7.86 -28.29 -22.84
N VAL A 470 -7.97 -27.31 -23.74
CA VAL A 470 -8.68 -27.44 -25.02
C VAL A 470 -7.82 -26.83 -26.13
N PRO A 471 -7.85 -27.35 -27.34
CA PRO A 471 -7.10 -26.77 -28.46
C PRO A 471 -7.70 -25.37 -28.81
N LEU A 472 -6.87 -24.46 -29.29
CA LEU A 472 -7.34 -23.20 -29.84
C LEU A 472 -8.05 -23.46 -31.18
N ASN A 473 -9.32 -23.09 -31.25
CA ASN A 473 -10.07 -23.06 -32.49
C ASN A 473 -10.05 -21.64 -33.10
N ASN A 474 -9.75 -21.53 -34.38
CA ASN A 474 -9.72 -20.27 -35.10
C ASN A 474 -11.13 -19.69 -35.37
N LYS A 475 -12.19 -20.47 -35.12
CA LYS A 475 -13.58 -20.01 -35.23
C LYS A 475 -14.20 -19.77 -33.87
N CYS A 476 -14.86 -18.65 -33.73
CA CYS A 476 -15.58 -18.33 -32.51
C CYS A 476 -16.77 -19.28 -32.30
N PRO A 477 -16.88 -19.98 -31.16
CA PRO A 477 -18.01 -20.90 -30.92
C PRO A 477 -19.35 -20.15 -30.73
N LYS A 478 -19.33 -18.84 -30.47
CA LYS A 478 -20.53 -18.03 -30.24
C LYS A 478 -21.10 -17.43 -31.53
N CYS A 479 -20.27 -16.88 -32.43
CA CYS A 479 -20.74 -16.18 -33.62
C CYS A 479 -20.20 -16.77 -34.94
N GLY A 480 -19.35 -17.79 -34.91
CA GLY A 480 -18.72 -18.36 -36.10
C GLY A 480 -17.60 -17.52 -36.73
N GLY A 481 -17.37 -16.33 -36.25
CA GLY A 481 -16.37 -15.39 -36.79
C GLY A 481 -14.93 -15.92 -36.70
N GLU A 482 -14.07 -15.52 -37.63
CA GLU A 482 -12.67 -15.97 -37.71
C GLU A 482 -11.66 -15.00 -37.07
N ASN A 483 -12.12 -13.87 -36.54
CA ASN A 483 -11.27 -12.88 -35.85
C ASN A 483 -10.98 -13.24 -34.39
N VAL A 484 -10.53 -14.46 -34.16
CA VAL A 484 -10.18 -14.98 -32.83
C VAL A 484 -8.69 -14.74 -32.60
N LYS A 485 -8.36 -13.68 -31.84
CA LYS A 485 -6.98 -13.19 -31.63
C LYS A 485 -6.71 -12.79 -30.20
N ASP A 486 -5.41 -12.66 -29.88
CA ASP A 486 -4.95 -12.10 -28.61
C ASP A 486 -5.43 -10.65 -28.41
N TYR A 487 -5.89 -10.31 -27.20
CA TYR A 487 -6.40 -8.98 -26.86
C TYR A 487 -5.24 -8.05 -26.46
N GLY A 488 -4.55 -7.47 -27.44
CA GLY A 488 -3.31 -6.70 -27.28
C GLY A 488 -3.46 -5.17 -27.47
N LEU A 489 -4.31 -4.48 -26.70
CA LEU A 489 -4.33 -3.01 -26.66
C LEU A 489 -3.40 -2.54 -25.52
N GLY A 490 -2.31 -1.79 -25.82
CA GLY A 490 -1.40 -1.18 -24.87
C GLY A 490 -1.65 0.32 -24.70
N THR A 491 -1.16 0.88 -23.59
CA THR A 491 -1.20 2.34 -23.32
C THR A 491 -0.46 3.15 -24.39
N GLU A 492 0.63 2.62 -24.94
CA GLU A 492 1.39 3.23 -26.05
C GLU A 492 0.53 3.39 -27.31
N LYS A 493 -0.13 2.30 -27.71
CA LYS A 493 -0.98 2.31 -28.89
C LYS A 493 -2.19 3.25 -28.73
N LEU A 494 -2.71 3.38 -27.51
CA LEU A 494 -3.76 4.35 -27.20
C LEU A 494 -3.23 5.79 -27.30
N GLU A 495 -2.04 6.06 -26.80
CA GLU A 495 -1.38 7.36 -26.90
C GLU A 495 -1.15 7.77 -28.35
N GLU A 496 -0.61 6.88 -29.18
CA GLU A 496 -0.42 7.10 -30.63
C GLU A 496 -1.74 7.44 -31.33
N GLU A 497 -2.82 6.73 -31.01
CA GLU A 497 -4.13 6.99 -31.61
C GLU A 497 -4.70 8.35 -31.20
N LEU A 498 -4.51 8.74 -29.94
CA LEU A 498 -4.94 10.05 -29.45
C LEU A 498 -4.17 11.21 -30.09
N HIS A 499 -2.85 11.05 -30.28
CA HIS A 499 -2.02 12.05 -30.98
C HIS A 499 -2.43 12.24 -32.46
N LYS A 500 -2.98 11.19 -33.10
CA LYS A 500 -3.53 11.32 -34.48
C LYS A 500 -4.86 12.10 -34.52
N LEU A 501 -5.64 12.03 -33.42
CA LEU A 501 -6.99 12.60 -33.37
C LEU A 501 -7.02 14.01 -32.79
N TYR A 502 -6.08 14.35 -31.88
CA TYR A 502 -6.13 15.60 -31.11
C TYR A 502 -4.73 16.23 -31.01
N ASP A 503 -4.71 17.56 -31.13
CA ASP A 503 -3.56 18.37 -30.73
C ASP A 503 -3.68 18.67 -29.23
N ALA A 504 -3.23 17.70 -28.40
CA ALA A 504 -3.34 17.74 -26.94
C ALA A 504 -2.08 17.22 -26.28
N LYS A 505 -1.78 17.73 -25.09
CA LYS A 505 -0.66 17.28 -24.27
C LYS A 505 -1.08 16.04 -23.48
N ILE A 506 -0.48 14.90 -23.81
CA ILE A 506 -0.83 13.60 -23.25
C ILE A 506 0.28 13.13 -22.31
N VAL A 507 -0.08 12.51 -21.19
CA VAL A 507 0.87 11.84 -20.30
C VAL A 507 0.37 10.44 -19.93
N ARG A 508 1.31 9.48 -19.90
CA ARG A 508 1.03 8.12 -19.44
C ARG A 508 1.48 7.91 -17.98
N MET A 509 0.66 7.17 -17.25
CA MET A 509 0.96 6.68 -15.91
C MET A 509 0.77 5.16 -15.86
N ASP A 510 1.82 4.43 -16.16
CA ASP A 510 1.89 2.98 -16.12
C ASP A 510 3.17 2.53 -15.38
N VAL A 511 3.41 1.22 -15.30
CA VAL A 511 4.57 0.66 -14.60
C VAL A 511 5.88 1.11 -15.26
N ASP A 512 5.90 1.22 -16.58
CA ASP A 512 7.10 1.55 -17.34
C ASP A 512 7.48 3.03 -17.14
N THR A 513 6.49 3.92 -17.15
CA THR A 513 6.70 5.37 -16.96
C THR A 513 6.95 5.77 -15.49
N THR A 514 6.57 4.94 -14.53
CA THR A 514 6.66 5.24 -13.08
C THR A 514 7.76 4.46 -12.35
N SER A 515 8.65 3.78 -13.06
CA SER A 515 9.69 2.92 -12.48
C SER A 515 10.75 3.68 -11.66
N LYS A 516 11.06 4.93 -12.00
CA LYS A 516 12.05 5.76 -11.29
C LYS A 516 11.42 6.44 -10.07
N LYS A 517 12.22 6.57 -8.97
CA LYS A 517 11.80 7.26 -7.72
C LYS A 517 11.38 8.72 -8.04
N GLY A 518 10.21 9.14 -7.55
CA GLY A 518 9.68 10.50 -7.72
C GLY A 518 8.94 10.76 -9.03
N GLN A 519 8.98 9.87 -10.01
CA GLN A 519 8.36 10.09 -11.31
C GLN A 519 6.82 10.03 -11.24
N HIS A 520 6.29 9.14 -10.42
CA HIS A 520 4.85 9.05 -10.14
C HIS A 520 4.30 10.34 -9.52
N GLU A 521 4.99 10.87 -8.53
CA GLU A 521 4.63 12.11 -7.85
C GLU A 521 4.70 13.31 -8.81
N LYS A 522 5.74 13.37 -9.66
CA LYS A 522 5.91 14.41 -10.67
C LYS A 522 4.77 14.40 -11.70
N ILE A 523 4.38 13.22 -12.22
CA ILE A 523 3.26 13.11 -13.17
C ILE A 523 1.96 13.63 -12.54
N ILE A 524 1.70 13.29 -11.27
CA ILE A 524 0.50 13.76 -10.56
C ILE A 524 0.52 15.28 -10.40
N GLU A 525 1.66 15.86 -10.03
CA GLU A 525 1.82 17.30 -9.85
C GLU A 525 1.70 18.06 -11.19
N ASP A 526 2.36 17.57 -12.22
CA ASP A 526 2.33 18.15 -13.55
C ASP A 526 0.92 18.07 -14.17
N PHE A 527 0.19 16.96 -14.00
CA PHE A 527 -1.20 16.85 -14.46
C PHE A 527 -2.12 17.73 -13.60
N GLY A 528 -1.96 17.76 -12.28
CA GLY A 528 -2.74 18.61 -11.37
C GLY A 528 -2.53 20.12 -11.61
N SER A 529 -1.36 20.55 -12.09
CA SER A 529 -1.05 21.92 -12.49
C SER A 529 -1.43 22.26 -13.96
N HIS A 530 -2.18 21.37 -14.62
CA HIS A 530 -2.67 21.53 -16.00
C HIS A 530 -1.55 21.66 -17.07
N LYS A 531 -0.41 20.99 -16.84
CA LYS A 531 0.62 20.87 -17.89
C LYS A 531 0.23 19.86 -18.97
N TYR A 532 -0.71 18.98 -18.68
CA TYR A 532 -1.25 17.94 -19.56
C TYR A 532 -2.77 17.97 -19.58
N ASP A 533 -3.34 17.68 -20.73
CA ASP A 533 -4.78 17.71 -20.99
C ASP A 533 -5.40 16.30 -20.80
N ILE A 534 -4.66 15.26 -21.20
CA ILE A 534 -5.11 13.88 -21.14
C ILE A 534 -4.12 13.04 -20.30
N LEU A 535 -4.65 12.32 -19.31
CA LEU A 535 -3.91 11.32 -18.53
C LEU A 535 -4.38 9.93 -18.94
N ILE A 536 -3.48 9.16 -19.55
CA ILE A 536 -3.71 7.73 -19.81
C ILE A 536 -3.09 6.93 -18.67
N GLY A 537 -3.81 5.95 -18.13
CA GLY A 537 -3.18 5.09 -17.15
C GLY A 537 -3.92 3.80 -16.89
N THR A 538 -3.28 2.97 -16.05
CA THR A 538 -3.82 1.70 -15.60
C THR A 538 -4.58 1.89 -14.27
N GLN A 539 -4.73 0.85 -13.46
CA GLN A 539 -5.37 0.95 -12.14
C GLN A 539 -4.75 2.01 -11.20
N MET A 540 -3.56 2.51 -11.52
CA MET A 540 -2.89 3.54 -10.72
C MET A 540 -3.66 4.86 -10.69
N ILE A 541 -4.35 5.21 -11.79
CA ILE A 541 -5.15 6.45 -11.87
C ILE A 541 -6.51 6.34 -11.17
N ALA A 542 -6.97 5.12 -10.88
CA ALA A 542 -8.26 4.89 -10.23
C ALA A 542 -8.27 5.27 -8.74
N LYS A 543 -7.10 5.42 -8.09
CA LYS A 543 -6.99 5.52 -6.63
C LYS A 543 -6.29 6.81 -6.17
N GLY A 544 -6.79 7.43 -5.10
CA GLY A 544 -6.08 8.45 -4.33
C GLY A 544 -5.87 9.83 -4.97
N LEU A 545 -6.28 10.04 -6.23
CA LEU A 545 -6.04 11.28 -6.96
C LEU A 545 -7.28 12.18 -6.95
N ASP A 546 -7.05 13.49 -6.81
CA ASP A 546 -8.10 14.50 -6.85
C ASP A 546 -7.69 15.62 -7.80
N PHE A 547 -8.40 15.72 -8.94
CA PHE A 547 -8.12 16.69 -10.00
C PHE A 547 -9.40 17.48 -10.29
N PRO A 548 -9.50 18.74 -9.86
CA PRO A 548 -10.73 19.53 -10.02
C PRO A 548 -11.16 19.76 -11.48
N LEU A 549 -10.22 19.79 -12.43
CA LEU A 549 -10.48 20.02 -13.85
C LEU A 549 -10.87 18.75 -14.62
N VAL A 550 -10.82 17.58 -13.99
CA VAL A 550 -11.22 16.33 -14.64
C VAL A 550 -12.74 16.20 -14.63
N THR A 551 -13.35 16.40 -15.80
CA THR A 551 -14.80 16.31 -16.02
C THR A 551 -15.20 15.09 -16.84
N LEU A 552 -14.26 14.46 -17.57
CA LEU A 552 -14.49 13.23 -18.33
C LEU A 552 -13.55 12.11 -17.89
N VAL A 553 -14.12 10.95 -17.66
CA VAL A 553 -13.37 9.72 -17.47
C VAL A 553 -13.82 8.69 -18.51
N GLY A 554 -12.88 8.21 -19.32
CA GLY A 554 -13.12 7.16 -20.31
C GLY A 554 -12.50 5.83 -19.86
N VAL A 555 -13.30 4.78 -19.76
CA VAL A 555 -12.81 3.41 -19.62
C VAL A 555 -12.73 2.79 -20.99
N VAL A 556 -11.51 2.64 -21.52
CA VAL A 556 -11.28 2.23 -22.92
C VAL A 556 -11.63 0.75 -23.14
N SER A 557 -11.46 -0.09 -22.11
CA SER A 557 -11.89 -1.49 -22.14
C SER A 557 -12.21 -1.99 -20.73
N ALA A 558 -13.48 -2.12 -20.41
CA ALA A 558 -13.92 -2.75 -19.15
C ALA A 558 -13.69 -4.27 -19.16
N ASP A 559 -13.79 -4.88 -20.34
CA ASP A 559 -13.64 -6.33 -20.53
C ASP A 559 -12.27 -6.87 -20.11
N SER A 560 -11.22 -6.07 -20.22
CA SER A 560 -9.86 -6.47 -19.86
C SER A 560 -9.75 -6.92 -18.39
N SER A 561 -10.56 -6.40 -17.49
CA SER A 561 -10.63 -6.80 -16.10
C SER A 561 -11.43 -8.09 -15.90
N LEU A 562 -12.48 -8.29 -16.69
CA LEU A 562 -13.30 -9.51 -16.66
C LEU A 562 -12.56 -10.73 -17.24
N MET A 563 -11.60 -10.47 -18.13
CA MET A 563 -10.82 -11.52 -18.80
C MET A 563 -9.72 -12.12 -17.92
N VAL A 564 -9.45 -11.55 -16.75
CA VAL A 564 -8.47 -12.11 -15.81
C VAL A 564 -8.94 -13.50 -15.37
N PRO A 565 -8.07 -14.55 -15.44
CA PRO A 565 -8.45 -15.92 -15.07
C PRO A 565 -8.48 -16.09 -13.53
N ASP A 566 -9.34 -15.35 -12.87
CA ASP A 566 -9.57 -15.36 -11.42
C ASP A 566 -11.09 -15.30 -11.15
N PHE A 567 -11.57 -16.10 -10.21
CA PHE A 567 -12.99 -16.10 -9.83
C PHE A 567 -13.47 -14.73 -9.29
N ARG A 568 -12.55 -13.87 -8.88
CA ARG A 568 -12.80 -12.50 -8.43
C ARG A 568 -12.82 -11.46 -9.56
N ALA A 569 -12.75 -11.89 -10.83
CA ALA A 569 -12.70 -10.97 -11.95
C ALA A 569 -13.91 -10.02 -11.98
N GLY A 570 -15.12 -10.52 -11.70
CA GLY A 570 -16.35 -9.72 -11.60
C GLY A 570 -16.27 -8.68 -10.47
N GLU A 571 -15.86 -9.10 -9.28
CA GLU A 571 -15.66 -8.22 -8.12
C GLU A 571 -14.61 -7.13 -8.39
N ASN A 572 -13.46 -7.52 -8.91
CA ASN A 572 -12.37 -6.58 -9.23
C ASN A 572 -12.79 -5.57 -10.31
N THR A 573 -13.61 -6.00 -11.28
CA THR A 573 -14.14 -5.12 -12.34
C THR A 573 -15.12 -4.13 -11.74
N PHE A 574 -16.08 -4.57 -10.94
CA PHE A 574 -17.03 -3.70 -10.26
C PHE A 574 -16.31 -2.64 -9.41
N GLN A 575 -15.34 -3.08 -8.61
CA GLN A 575 -14.56 -2.19 -7.74
C GLN A 575 -13.77 -1.16 -8.53
N LEU A 576 -13.10 -1.57 -9.60
CA LEU A 576 -12.33 -0.68 -10.47
C LEU A 576 -13.23 0.37 -11.14
N LEU A 577 -14.32 -0.07 -11.77
CA LEU A 577 -15.25 0.83 -12.47
C LEU A 577 -15.90 1.82 -11.51
N SER A 578 -16.33 1.37 -10.33
CA SER A 578 -16.90 2.24 -9.29
C SER A 578 -15.90 3.28 -8.77
N GLN A 579 -14.63 2.89 -8.59
CA GLN A 579 -13.57 3.81 -8.14
C GLN A 579 -13.25 4.87 -9.20
N VAL A 580 -13.13 4.46 -10.47
CA VAL A 580 -12.81 5.35 -11.58
C VAL A 580 -13.96 6.30 -11.85
N SER A 581 -15.19 5.80 -11.83
CA SER A 581 -16.38 6.63 -11.96
C SER A 581 -16.46 7.72 -10.88
N GLY A 582 -16.01 7.41 -9.66
CA GLY A 582 -15.94 8.38 -8.57
C GLY A 582 -14.90 9.51 -8.75
N ARG A 583 -14.12 9.53 -9.85
CA ARG A 583 -13.10 10.58 -10.10
C ARG A 583 -13.65 11.77 -10.90
N ALA A 584 -14.64 11.57 -11.75
CA ALA A 584 -15.25 12.64 -12.50
C ALA A 584 -16.15 13.53 -11.62
N GLY A 585 -16.15 14.85 -11.89
CA GLY A 585 -17.10 15.79 -11.30
C GLY A 585 -16.95 16.00 -9.79
N ARG A 586 -15.74 16.25 -9.30
CA ARG A 586 -15.48 16.60 -7.89
C ARG A 586 -15.53 18.10 -7.62
N SER A 587 -15.61 18.91 -8.69
CA SER A 587 -15.80 20.35 -8.61
C SER A 587 -17.28 20.74 -8.88
N THR A 588 -17.54 21.98 -9.19
CA THR A 588 -18.87 22.53 -9.53
C THR A 588 -19.45 21.99 -10.83
N SER A 589 -18.60 21.45 -11.74
CA SER A 589 -19.05 20.89 -13.02
C SER A 589 -19.44 19.41 -12.89
N PRO A 590 -20.59 18.99 -13.46
CA PRO A 590 -21.00 17.58 -13.43
C PRO A 590 -20.00 16.72 -14.22
N GLY A 591 -19.57 15.62 -13.63
CA GLY A 591 -18.67 14.66 -14.26
C GLY A 591 -19.40 13.70 -15.19
N GLU A 592 -18.74 13.32 -16.29
CA GLU A 592 -19.20 12.30 -17.22
C GLU A 592 -18.25 11.11 -17.24
N VAL A 593 -18.79 9.90 -17.33
CA VAL A 593 -18.02 8.66 -17.43
C VAL A 593 -18.51 7.85 -18.61
N ILE A 594 -17.60 7.43 -19.48
CA ILE A 594 -17.91 6.57 -20.62
C ILE A 594 -17.19 5.24 -20.42
N ILE A 595 -17.95 4.15 -20.37
CA ILE A 595 -17.43 2.79 -20.23
C ILE A 595 -17.62 2.05 -21.54
N GLN A 596 -16.52 1.74 -22.24
CA GLN A 596 -16.52 0.93 -23.45
C GLN A 596 -16.39 -0.55 -23.11
N THR A 597 -17.27 -1.39 -23.66
CA THR A 597 -17.29 -2.83 -23.41
C THR A 597 -17.92 -3.61 -24.55
N TYR A 598 -17.50 -4.86 -24.72
CA TYR A 598 -18.17 -5.85 -25.57
C TYR A 598 -19.29 -6.62 -24.83
N ASN A 599 -19.37 -6.47 -23.51
CA ASN A 599 -20.30 -7.21 -22.64
C ASN A 599 -21.13 -6.26 -21.77
N LYS A 600 -21.91 -5.37 -22.43
CA LYS A 600 -22.71 -4.35 -21.75
C LYS A 600 -23.72 -4.91 -20.73
N GLU A 601 -24.16 -6.16 -20.92
CA GLU A 601 -25.15 -6.85 -20.11
C GLU A 601 -24.51 -7.58 -18.91
N HIS A 602 -23.18 -7.52 -18.76
CA HIS A 602 -22.51 -8.16 -17.62
C HIS A 602 -22.83 -7.39 -16.34
N TYR A 603 -23.42 -8.09 -15.34
CA TYR A 603 -23.90 -7.49 -14.07
C TYR A 603 -22.87 -6.59 -13.39
N SER A 604 -21.56 -6.97 -13.39
CA SER A 604 -20.50 -6.15 -12.78
C SER A 604 -20.35 -4.78 -13.47
N ILE A 605 -20.58 -4.70 -14.79
CA ILE A 605 -20.49 -3.46 -15.56
C ILE A 605 -21.78 -2.66 -15.38
N GLU A 606 -22.93 -3.31 -15.54
CA GLU A 606 -24.22 -2.66 -15.44
C GLU A 606 -24.43 -2.06 -14.04
N LEU A 607 -24.21 -2.84 -12.98
CA LEU A 607 -24.41 -2.37 -11.60
C LEU A 607 -23.36 -1.34 -11.17
N SER A 608 -22.12 -1.41 -11.69
CA SER A 608 -21.13 -0.37 -11.44
C SER A 608 -21.53 0.99 -12.05
N SER A 609 -22.21 0.99 -13.21
CA SER A 609 -22.69 2.23 -13.83
C SER A 609 -23.79 2.92 -13.03
N ARG A 610 -24.53 2.16 -12.25
CA ARG A 610 -25.57 2.64 -11.32
C ARG A 610 -25.04 2.88 -9.91
N HIS A 611 -23.76 2.60 -9.65
CA HIS A 611 -23.13 2.63 -8.30
C HIS A 611 -23.84 1.72 -7.29
N ASP A 612 -24.50 0.65 -7.74
CA ASP A 612 -25.29 -0.25 -6.91
C ASP A 612 -24.46 -1.43 -6.40
N TYR A 613 -23.69 -1.17 -5.34
CA TYR A 613 -22.89 -2.21 -4.68
C TYR A 613 -23.75 -3.30 -4.03
N ILE A 614 -24.92 -2.96 -3.50
CA ILE A 614 -25.74 -3.93 -2.75
C ILE A 614 -26.35 -4.99 -3.70
N SER A 615 -26.86 -4.58 -4.85
CA SER A 615 -27.33 -5.52 -5.86
C SER A 615 -26.20 -6.36 -6.43
N PHE A 616 -25.03 -5.73 -6.70
CA PHE A 616 -23.82 -6.44 -7.10
C PHE A 616 -23.41 -7.51 -6.07
N TYR A 617 -23.37 -7.16 -4.78
CA TYR A 617 -23.04 -8.09 -3.71
C TYR A 617 -23.99 -9.31 -3.71
N LYS A 618 -25.29 -9.09 -3.83
CA LYS A 618 -26.28 -10.18 -3.84
C LYS A 618 -26.08 -11.14 -5.01
N GLU A 619 -25.91 -10.60 -6.20
CA GLU A 619 -25.74 -11.38 -7.43
C GLU A 619 -24.43 -12.17 -7.44
N GLU A 620 -23.31 -11.52 -7.16
CA GLU A 620 -22.01 -12.17 -7.08
C GLU A 620 -21.98 -13.25 -6.01
N MET A 621 -22.59 -13.03 -4.85
CA MET A 621 -22.68 -14.02 -3.77
C MET A 621 -23.46 -15.28 -4.18
N GLN A 622 -24.51 -15.14 -4.99
CA GLN A 622 -25.24 -16.30 -5.53
C GLN A 622 -24.35 -17.12 -6.45
N ILE A 623 -23.63 -16.46 -7.37
CA ILE A 623 -22.67 -17.10 -8.28
C ILE A 623 -21.59 -17.85 -7.49
N ARG A 624 -21.01 -17.21 -6.46
CA ARG A 624 -19.97 -17.82 -5.63
C ARG A 624 -20.47 -19.03 -4.85
N LYS A 625 -21.70 -18.99 -4.37
CA LYS A 625 -22.32 -20.13 -3.70
C LYS A 625 -22.50 -21.32 -4.66
N MET A 626 -23.01 -21.06 -5.88
CA MET A 626 -23.25 -22.06 -6.89
C MET A 626 -21.94 -22.71 -7.36
N LEU A 627 -20.90 -21.89 -7.57
CA LEU A 627 -19.59 -22.36 -8.06
C LEU A 627 -18.63 -22.80 -6.93
N LYS A 628 -19.09 -22.84 -5.68
CA LYS A 628 -18.30 -23.26 -4.51
C LYS A 628 -17.05 -22.41 -4.28
N TYR A 629 -17.16 -21.08 -4.44
CA TYR A 629 -16.07 -20.13 -4.18
C TYR A 629 -16.18 -19.45 -2.81
N SER A 630 -15.08 -18.81 -2.39
CA SER A 630 -15.04 -17.93 -1.22
C SER A 630 -16.06 -16.78 -1.37
N PRO A 631 -16.76 -16.38 -0.30
CA PRO A 631 -16.56 -16.73 1.11
C PRO A 631 -17.32 -17.96 1.61
N TYR A 632 -18.05 -18.68 0.77
CA TYR A 632 -18.81 -19.86 1.19
C TYR A 632 -17.90 -21.07 1.42
N TYR A 633 -16.83 -21.19 0.63
CA TYR A 633 -15.88 -22.31 0.67
C TYR A 633 -14.45 -21.80 0.83
N TYR A 634 -13.64 -22.54 1.54
CA TYR A 634 -12.22 -22.28 1.65
C TYR A 634 -11.49 -22.82 0.44
N MET A 635 -10.57 -22.05 -0.09
CA MET A 635 -9.71 -22.43 -1.21
C MET A 635 -8.25 -22.33 -0.79
N THR A 636 -7.47 -23.35 -1.12
CA THR A 636 -6.03 -23.38 -0.88
C THR A 636 -5.30 -23.64 -2.19
N LEU A 637 -4.39 -22.75 -2.56
CA LEU A 637 -3.47 -22.96 -3.68
C LEU A 637 -2.18 -23.58 -3.16
N ILE A 638 -1.90 -24.83 -3.57
CA ILE A 638 -0.62 -25.50 -3.33
C ILE A 638 0.22 -25.34 -4.59
N SER A 639 1.39 -24.71 -4.44
CA SER A 639 2.34 -24.53 -5.55
C SER A 639 3.58 -25.37 -5.29
N ILE A 640 3.85 -26.31 -6.19
CA ILE A 640 5.04 -27.15 -6.18
C ILE A 640 5.97 -26.64 -7.26
N THR A 641 7.24 -26.36 -6.88
CA THR A 641 8.26 -25.88 -7.81
C THR A 641 9.41 -26.89 -7.86
N SER A 642 9.74 -27.35 -9.05
CA SER A 642 10.88 -28.24 -9.29
C SER A 642 11.68 -27.76 -10.50
N LYS A 643 12.98 -28.05 -10.54
CA LYS A 643 13.81 -27.86 -11.74
C LYS A 643 13.48 -28.89 -12.83
N ASP A 644 13.03 -30.05 -12.42
CA ASP A 644 12.58 -31.12 -13.31
C ASP A 644 11.06 -31.25 -13.23
N TYR A 645 10.39 -31.22 -14.39
CA TYR A 645 8.93 -31.28 -14.49
C TYR A 645 8.37 -32.60 -13.97
N ASN A 646 9.01 -33.72 -14.29
CA ASN A 646 8.52 -35.05 -13.92
C ASN A 646 8.58 -35.26 -12.41
N ILE A 647 9.71 -34.88 -11.79
CA ILE A 647 9.84 -34.92 -10.32
C ILE A 647 8.80 -34.00 -9.66
N GLY A 648 8.58 -32.80 -10.20
CA GLY A 648 7.55 -31.89 -9.67
C GLY A 648 6.13 -32.45 -9.84
N PHE A 649 5.87 -33.21 -10.88
CA PHE A 649 4.58 -33.84 -11.14
C PHE A 649 4.34 -35.04 -10.22
N GLU A 650 5.33 -35.87 -10.00
CA GLU A 650 5.27 -37.01 -9.06
C GLU A 650 5.04 -36.55 -7.61
N GLU A 651 5.71 -35.49 -7.19
CA GLU A 651 5.49 -34.86 -5.84
C GLU A 651 4.12 -34.21 -5.71
N ALA A 652 3.46 -33.86 -6.81
CA ALA A 652 2.14 -33.24 -6.81
C ALA A 652 0.98 -34.27 -6.77
N GLY A 653 1.20 -35.48 -7.18
CA GLY A 653 0.21 -36.58 -7.23
C GLY A 653 0.14 -37.33 -5.95
#